data_7766f602764874f9bebf024d222f9e87
#
_entry.id   7766f602764874f9bebf024d222f9e87
#
_cell.length_a   1.000
_cell.length_b   1.000
_cell.length_c   1.000
_cell.angle_alpha   90.00
_cell.angle_beta   90.00
_cell.angle_gamma   90.00
#
_symmetry.space_group_name_H-M   'P 1'
#
loop_
_entity.id
_entity.type
_entity.pdbx_description
1 polymer ?
#
loop_
_entity_poly.entity_id
_entity_poly.type
_entity_poly.pdbx_seq_one_letter_code
_entity_poly.pdbx_strand_id
1 'polypeptide(L)'
;MKQRNEICIGLKVGVLFALAIGKLGAQTPELPKITTPPPAVPYRWKNVIIRGGGFVSGIVFSTTQKGLVYARTDVGGAYRSLDAGEHWTPLTDRFGRNDATYFGIESIALDPSNSNNLYMAEGMYSAEWGGPSAIFRSNDQGLTFEKTAMPFKMGGNDDGRGCGERLAVDPNLGSVLYFGSRKAGLWKSTDSGATWAHVDSFPVKEKVIGVGENTGITFVIFDRSSGSKGSATKTIYAGVAQIGAALYRSQDAGTTWQLVPDAPKDLFPNHAVIDPGNSIYFSYVDNIGPNGIQDGAIWKYEPHKDKWSDISPLKPGVGDTGKFGYGGLAMDPEHPNTLMATTIDRWNPGDVIFRTTNGGKKWKDMAVTAKYAAPQTPWVYWHRDKPGGKGWMNDIKIDPFNPDKVIYGTGEGLWGSANVTAADSGKPTTWGFPNDGLEETVPIQVISPPTGAHLLSVIGDIGGFRHEDIDKTPVNGFFINPQLNSGTGMDFAALAPQVIVRVGYGDGKVPRGGYSVDNGLTWKPFATEPSGSTKGAGKIAISADGKTVVWTPEGGTAYWTADWGKNWTLCAGIPEKLTVVSDRINPSRFYSFNPETGQFLESLDKAAAFATRTEPLATKGNYAIVAPVPGLEGDLWIGAGHKVFHSTDSGVTFVTLDGMTDVYTIGFGHPAPDSNTAAIYMNGTAANIEGTFRSDDGGQDWVRVDDPQHQFGWKNAIAGDPRVYGRVYLATGGRGIIYGEPPDMQ
;
A
#
# COMPACT_ATOMS: atom_id res chain seq x y z
N MET A 1 67.02 45.87 -62.65
CA MET A 1 67.86 46.92 -62.04
C MET A 1 67.43 47.08 -60.59
N LYS A 2 68.34 46.73 -59.70
CA LYS A 2 68.74 47.40 -58.49
C LYS A 2 67.61 47.99 -57.60
N GLN A 3 67.49 47.43 -56.44
CA GLN A 3 68.04 47.73 -55.10
C GLN A 3 66.99 48.47 -54.25
N ARG A 4 66.87 48.32 -52.96
CA ARG A 4 67.61 47.83 -51.82
C ARG A 4 66.69 47.64 -50.63
N ASN A 5 67.14 46.80 -49.71
CA ASN A 5 66.62 46.58 -48.34
C ASN A 5 66.48 47.88 -47.52
N GLU A 6 65.48 47.89 -46.64
CA GLU A 6 65.69 48.34 -45.29
C GLU A 6 64.75 47.64 -44.31
N ILE A 7 65.37 47.14 -43.25
CA ILE A 7 64.76 46.45 -42.13
C ILE A 7 64.30 47.52 -41.13
N CYS A 8 62.96 47.49 -40.81
CA CYS A 8 62.51 48.20 -39.59
C CYS A 8 61.84 47.22 -38.65
N ILE A 9 62.49 46.92 -37.55
CA ILE A 9 61.98 46.16 -36.43
C ILE A 9 61.00 47.06 -35.66
N GLY A 10 59.75 46.79 -35.76
CA GLY A 10 58.67 47.42 -34.96
C GLY A 10 58.15 46.42 -33.92
N LEU A 11 58.56 46.61 -32.66
CA LEU A 11 58.01 45.93 -31.49
C LEU A 11 56.56 46.31 -31.32
N LYS A 12 55.62 45.41 -31.62
CA LYS A 12 54.21 45.54 -31.22
C LYS A 12 54.00 44.83 -29.90
N VAL A 13 53.94 45.62 -28.83
CA VAL A 13 53.44 45.22 -27.53
C VAL A 13 51.91 45.04 -27.70
N GLY A 14 51.44 43.80 -27.83
CA GLY A 14 50.03 43.47 -27.80
C GLY A 14 49.60 43.37 -26.35
N VAL A 15 48.87 44.36 -25.87
CA VAL A 15 48.12 44.29 -24.60
C VAL A 15 46.89 43.43 -24.85
N LEU A 16 46.90 42.15 -24.41
CA LEU A 16 45.70 41.35 -24.31
C LEU A 16 44.87 41.90 -23.12
N PHE A 17 43.82 42.65 -23.43
CA PHE A 17 42.70 42.85 -22.51
C PHE A 17 41.85 41.56 -22.52
N ALA A 18 42.10 40.69 -21.57
CA ALA A 18 41.14 39.64 -21.22
C ALA A 18 39.95 40.34 -20.53
N LEU A 19 38.86 40.59 -21.27
CA LEU A 19 37.55 40.89 -20.69
C LEU A 19 37.07 39.61 -19.96
N ALA A 20 37.39 39.50 -18.69
CA ALA A 20 36.67 38.64 -17.81
C ALA A 20 35.25 39.26 -17.62
N ILE A 21 34.32 38.85 -18.49
CA ILE A 21 32.88 39.03 -18.20
C ILE A 21 32.57 38.00 -17.12
N GLY A 22 32.86 38.38 -15.88
CA GLY A 22 32.26 37.73 -14.73
C GLY A 22 30.74 37.96 -14.82
N LYS A 23 29.99 36.98 -15.26
CA LYS A 23 28.57 36.89 -14.85
C LYS A 23 28.61 36.85 -13.33
N LEU A 24 28.27 37.96 -12.67
CA LEU A 24 27.78 37.90 -11.30
C LEU A 24 26.54 37.02 -11.38
N GLY A 25 26.67 35.74 -11.14
CA GLY A 25 25.55 34.89 -10.86
C GLY A 25 24.82 35.48 -9.67
N ALA A 26 23.53 35.73 -9.81
CA ALA A 26 22.72 36.12 -8.68
C ALA A 26 22.84 34.98 -7.66
N GLN A 27 23.34 35.28 -6.47
CA GLN A 27 23.42 34.30 -5.38
C GLN A 27 22.01 33.84 -5.05
N THR A 28 21.87 32.55 -4.76
CA THR A 28 20.58 31.99 -4.27
C THR A 28 20.11 32.79 -3.06
N PRO A 29 18.90 33.35 -3.06
CA PRO A 29 18.39 34.17 -1.95
C PRO A 29 18.37 33.35 -0.64
N GLU A 30 18.72 33.99 0.46
CA GLU A 30 18.59 33.39 1.79
C GLU A 30 17.12 33.08 2.10
N LEU A 31 16.91 31.95 2.79
CA LEU A 31 15.57 31.52 3.25
C LEU A 31 15.42 31.84 4.75
N PRO A 32 14.23 32.20 5.21
CA PRO A 32 13.97 32.43 6.62
C PRO A 32 14.05 31.11 7.39
N LYS A 33 14.48 31.20 8.65
CA LYS A 33 14.45 30.05 9.54
C LYS A 33 13.06 29.80 10.10
N ILE A 34 12.56 28.59 9.94
CA ILE A 34 11.28 28.16 10.53
C ILE A 34 11.51 27.84 12.01
N THR A 35 11.10 28.72 12.91
CA THR A 35 11.27 28.60 14.37
C THR A 35 10.00 28.25 15.10
N THR A 36 8.86 28.44 14.48
CA THR A 36 7.52 28.12 14.99
C THR A 36 6.77 27.23 14.00
N PRO A 37 5.87 26.35 14.46
CA PRO A 37 5.06 25.55 13.56
C PRO A 37 4.31 26.44 12.56
N PRO A 38 4.36 26.14 11.26
CA PRO A 38 3.57 26.82 10.26
C PRO A 38 2.06 26.79 10.59
N PRO A 39 1.33 27.90 10.37
CA PRO A 39 -0.11 27.92 10.62
C PRO A 39 -0.84 26.90 9.75
N ALA A 40 -1.81 26.21 10.35
CA ALA A 40 -2.65 25.29 9.61
C ALA A 40 -3.71 26.03 8.82
N VAL A 41 -3.91 25.63 7.56
CA VAL A 41 -5.00 26.11 6.71
C VAL A 41 -5.95 24.94 6.40
N PRO A 42 -7.27 25.19 6.30
CA PRO A 42 -8.22 24.11 6.06
C PRO A 42 -8.05 23.52 4.67
N TYR A 43 -8.13 22.21 4.58
CA TYR A 43 -8.16 21.43 3.34
C TYR A 43 -9.29 20.41 3.39
N ARG A 44 -9.90 20.13 2.25
CA ARG A 44 -10.76 18.95 2.07
C ARG A 44 -9.95 17.85 1.43
N TRP A 45 -9.95 16.70 2.07
CA TRP A 45 -9.22 15.52 1.61
C TRP A 45 -10.17 14.48 1.05
N LYS A 46 -9.82 13.89 -0.08
CA LYS A 46 -10.58 12.83 -0.77
C LYS A 46 -9.64 11.83 -1.42
N ASN A 47 -10.16 10.65 -1.75
CA ASN A 47 -9.45 9.71 -2.59
C ASN A 47 -9.51 10.12 -4.06
N VAL A 48 -8.42 9.88 -4.79
CA VAL A 48 -8.51 9.65 -6.24
C VAL A 48 -9.07 8.25 -6.43
N ILE A 49 -10.22 8.14 -7.07
CA ILE A 49 -10.99 6.91 -7.09
C ILE A 49 -10.37 5.85 -8.01
N ILE A 50 -10.02 4.69 -7.42
CA ILE A 50 -9.60 3.46 -8.13
C ILE A 50 -10.57 2.33 -7.77
N ARG A 51 -10.98 2.23 -6.50
CA ARG A 51 -11.80 1.20 -5.84
C ARG A 51 -11.07 -0.13 -5.68
N GLY A 52 -10.70 -0.46 -4.44
CA GLY A 52 -9.91 -1.64 -4.12
C GLY A 52 -8.44 -1.50 -4.53
N GLY A 53 -7.89 -2.54 -5.10
CA GLY A 53 -6.52 -2.58 -5.64
C GLY A 53 -5.50 -3.21 -4.71
N GLY A 54 -5.92 -3.81 -3.59
CA GLY A 54 -5.04 -4.52 -2.67
C GLY A 54 -5.76 -5.59 -1.85
N PHE A 55 -5.03 -6.20 -0.91
CA PHE A 55 -5.47 -7.40 -0.21
C PHE A 55 -6.32 -7.09 1.02
N VAL A 56 -7.63 -7.36 0.90
CA VAL A 56 -8.52 -7.37 2.08
C VAL A 56 -8.39 -8.70 2.80
N SER A 57 -7.65 -8.68 3.90
CA SER A 57 -7.21 -9.86 4.65
C SER A 57 -8.23 -10.37 5.68
N GLY A 58 -9.31 -9.63 5.99
CA GLY A 58 -10.37 -10.09 6.87
C GLY A 58 -11.60 -9.19 6.89
N ILE A 59 -12.76 -9.78 7.20
CA ILE A 59 -14.08 -9.13 7.22
C ILE A 59 -14.78 -9.52 8.52
N VAL A 60 -15.36 -8.55 9.23
CA VAL A 60 -16.06 -8.80 10.50
C VAL A 60 -17.39 -8.07 10.51
N PHE A 61 -18.50 -8.82 10.41
CA PHE A 61 -19.85 -8.28 10.60
C PHE A 61 -20.20 -8.13 12.07
N SER A 62 -20.91 -7.07 12.43
CA SER A 62 -21.59 -6.99 13.69
C SER A 62 -22.73 -8.01 13.78
N THR A 63 -22.84 -8.72 14.89
CA THR A 63 -23.95 -9.65 15.18
C THR A 63 -25.10 -8.97 15.90
N THR A 64 -24.97 -7.68 16.26
CA THR A 64 -25.96 -6.92 17.06
C THR A 64 -26.45 -5.66 16.37
N GLN A 65 -25.79 -5.21 15.31
CA GLN A 65 -26.20 -4.05 14.53
C GLN A 65 -26.21 -4.38 13.04
N LYS A 66 -27.40 -4.36 12.44
CA LYS A 66 -27.59 -4.57 11.00
C LYS A 66 -26.84 -3.51 10.19
N GLY A 67 -26.15 -3.95 9.15
CA GLY A 67 -25.43 -3.09 8.22
C GLY A 67 -24.01 -2.73 8.66
N LEU A 68 -23.64 -2.93 9.93
CA LEU A 68 -22.31 -2.63 10.42
C LEU A 68 -21.34 -3.78 10.09
N VAL A 69 -20.31 -3.47 9.33
CA VAL A 69 -19.24 -4.39 8.97
C VAL A 69 -17.89 -3.66 8.90
N TYR A 70 -16.83 -4.36 9.24
CA TYR A 70 -15.46 -3.88 9.15
C TYR A 70 -14.64 -4.75 8.22
N ALA A 71 -13.69 -4.12 7.52
CA ALA A 71 -12.70 -4.79 6.70
C ALA A 71 -11.30 -4.38 7.16
N ARG A 72 -10.37 -5.33 7.19
CA ARG A 72 -8.95 -5.09 7.45
C ARG A 72 -8.11 -5.42 6.23
N THR A 73 -7.08 -4.64 6.03
CA THR A 73 -6.14 -4.79 4.94
C THR A 73 -4.72 -4.97 5.47
N ASP A 74 -3.82 -5.37 4.60
CA ASP A 74 -2.43 -5.62 5.00
C ASP A 74 -1.57 -4.34 5.05
N VAL A 75 -1.86 -3.32 4.23
CA VAL A 75 -1.11 -2.05 4.19
C VAL A 75 -1.98 -0.80 4.09
N GLY A 76 -3.28 -0.93 3.85
CA GLY A 76 -4.23 0.17 3.64
C GLY A 76 -5.05 0.56 4.88
N GLY A 77 -4.84 -0.12 6.02
CA GLY A 77 -5.56 0.15 7.26
C GLY A 77 -6.86 -0.61 7.42
N ALA A 78 -7.76 -0.07 8.25
CA ALA A 78 -9.08 -0.60 8.50
C ALA A 78 -10.17 0.29 7.94
N TYR A 79 -11.29 -0.35 7.56
CA TYR A 79 -12.45 0.31 6.98
C TYR A 79 -13.73 -0.12 7.70
N ARG A 80 -14.69 0.80 7.80
CA ARG A 80 -16.03 0.57 8.33
C ARG A 80 -17.08 0.85 7.28
N SER A 81 -18.09 -0.01 7.19
CA SER A 81 -19.34 0.21 6.47
C SER A 81 -20.53 0.18 7.42
N LEU A 82 -21.54 0.99 7.15
CA LEU A 82 -22.81 1.04 7.88
C LEU A 82 -23.99 0.52 7.04
N ASP A 83 -23.73 0.08 5.82
CA ASP A 83 -24.73 -0.39 4.84
C ASP A 83 -24.40 -1.76 4.26
N ALA A 84 -23.83 -2.63 5.12
CA ALA A 84 -23.47 -4.00 4.79
C ALA A 84 -22.46 -4.12 3.65
N GLY A 85 -21.48 -3.18 3.58
CA GLY A 85 -20.35 -3.23 2.69
C GLY A 85 -20.58 -2.61 1.32
N GLU A 86 -21.58 -1.76 1.14
CA GLU A 86 -21.75 -1.00 -0.11
C GLU A 86 -20.83 0.21 -0.17
N HIS A 87 -20.68 0.95 0.96
CA HIS A 87 -19.77 2.09 1.08
C HIS A 87 -18.87 1.93 2.30
N TRP A 88 -17.60 2.32 2.15
CA TRP A 88 -16.58 2.16 3.17
C TRP A 88 -15.97 3.49 3.61
N THR A 89 -15.74 3.62 4.91
CA THR A 89 -15.06 4.76 5.52
C THR A 89 -13.75 4.29 6.15
N PRO A 90 -12.60 4.89 5.81
CA PRO A 90 -11.33 4.54 6.44
C PRO A 90 -11.30 4.99 7.90
N LEU A 91 -10.60 4.22 8.75
CA LEU A 91 -10.49 4.46 10.18
C LEU A 91 -9.07 4.91 10.61
N THR A 92 -8.09 4.75 9.73
CA THR A 92 -6.67 4.88 10.05
C THR A 92 -6.00 6.12 9.46
N ASP A 93 -6.72 6.99 8.76
CA ASP A 93 -6.18 8.19 8.08
C ASP A 93 -5.48 9.19 9.01
N ARG A 94 -5.74 9.11 10.33
CA ARG A 94 -5.11 9.92 11.37
C ARG A 94 -3.65 9.59 11.64
N PHE A 95 -3.18 8.41 11.26
CA PHE A 95 -1.80 7.99 11.52
C PHE A 95 -0.84 8.74 10.61
N GLY A 96 0.16 9.39 11.22
CA GLY A 96 1.27 10.03 10.54
C GLY A 96 2.33 9.02 10.08
N ARG A 97 3.41 9.52 9.53
CA ARG A 97 4.53 8.71 9.05
C ARG A 97 5.15 7.85 10.15
N ASN A 98 5.32 8.39 11.34
CA ASN A 98 5.92 7.68 12.48
C ASN A 98 5.01 6.56 13.01
N ASP A 99 3.72 6.64 12.71
CA ASP A 99 2.69 5.66 13.06
C ASP A 99 2.27 4.77 11.85
N ALA A 100 2.99 4.86 10.71
CA ALA A 100 2.63 4.13 9.48
C ALA A 100 2.59 2.61 9.65
N THR A 101 3.27 2.04 10.65
CA THR A 101 3.16 0.62 11.00
C THR A 101 1.74 0.19 11.35
N TYR A 102 0.89 1.11 11.86
CA TYR A 102 -0.50 0.84 12.26
C TYR A 102 -1.48 0.77 11.08
N PHE A 103 -1.01 0.93 9.85
CA PHE A 103 -1.80 0.59 8.65
C PHE A 103 -1.84 -0.91 8.36
N GLY A 104 -0.96 -1.71 8.95
CA GLY A 104 -1.03 -3.17 8.88
C GLY A 104 -1.96 -3.71 9.97
N ILE A 105 -3.14 -4.22 9.59
CA ILE A 105 -4.14 -4.69 10.56
C ILE A 105 -4.05 -6.22 10.68
N GLU A 106 -3.52 -6.67 11.80
CA GLU A 106 -3.37 -8.10 12.12
C GLU A 106 -4.71 -8.79 12.41
N SER A 107 -5.62 -8.09 13.14
CA SER A 107 -6.91 -8.65 13.52
C SER A 107 -7.89 -7.56 13.98
N ILE A 108 -9.20 -7.81 13.78
CA ILE A 108 -10.30 -6.98 14.26
C ILE A 108 -11.25 -7.83 15.11
N ALA A 109 -11.74 -7.29 16.23
CA ALA A 109 -12.79 -7.89 17.03
C ALA A 109 -13.87 -6.87 17.39
N LEU A 110 -15.11 -7.29 17.33
CA LEU A 110 -16.28 -6.55 17.82
C LEU A 110 -16.77 -7.19 19.11
N ASP A 111 -17.29 -6.36 20.00
CA ASP A 111 -18.00 -6.86 21.18
C ASP A 111 -19.38 -7.37 20.75
N PRO A 112 -19.65 -8.68 20.89
CA PRO A 112 -20.94 -9.26 20.50
C PRO A 112 -22.13 -8.79 21.35
N SER A 113 -21.89 -8.01 22.41
CA SER A 113 -22.92 -7.44 23.30
C SER A 113 -23.10 -5.93 23.11
N ASN A 114 -22.14 -5.25 22.48
CA ASN A 114 -22.16 -3.80 22.24
C ASN A 114 -21.45 -3.41 20.95
N SER A 115 -22.20 -3.14 19.92
CA SER A 115 -21.69 -2.78 18.58
C SER A 115 -20.85 -1.49 18.51
N ASN A 116 -20.82 -0.69 19.58
CA ASN A 116 -19.95 0.48 19.65
C ASN A 116 -18.50 0.10 19.97
N ASN A 117 -18.29 -1.06 20.60
CA ASN A 117 -16.95 -1.49 21.01
C ASN A 117 -16.25 -2.22 19.86
N LEU A 118 -15.15 -1.61 19.39
CA LEU A 118 -14.26 -2.12 18.36
C LEU A 118 -12.85 -2.24 18.91
N TYR A 119 -12.17 -3.33 18.56
CA TYR A 119 -10.78 -3.58 18.90
C TYR A 119 -10.00 -3.94 17.65
N MET A 120 -8.83 -3.31 17.45
CA MET A 120 -7.96 -3.56 16.30
C MET A 120 -6.54 -3.83 16.80
N ALA A 121 -5.97 -4.95 16.38
CA ALA A 121 -4.57 -5.30 16.62
C ALA A 121 -3.75 -4.84 15.42
N GLU A 122 -2.84 -3.90 15.62
CA GLU A 122 -2.16 -3.16 14.56
C GLU A 122 -0.65 -3.24 14.67
N GLY A 123 -0.01 -3.51 13.55
CA GLY A 123 1.43 -3.61 13.36
C GLY A 123 1.71 -4.32 12.04
N MET A 124 2.57 -3.75 11.20
CA MET A 124 2.71 -4.18 9.81
C MET A 124 3.62 -5.41 9.64
N TYR A 125 4.76 -5.43 10.34
CA TYR A 125 5.76 -6.51 10.23
C TYR A 125 6.21 -7.02 11.58
N SER A 126 6.25 -8.36 11.74
CA SER A 126 6.67 -9.02 12.96
C SER A 126 8.19 -9.22 13.06
N ALA A 127 8.97 -8.78 12.06
CA ALA A 127 10.42 -8.78 12.09
C ALA A 127 10.98 -7.78 13.11
N GLU A 128 12.22 -7.94 13.54
CA GLU A 128 12.85 -7.06 14.52
C GLU A 128 12.90 -5.60 14.07
N TRP A 129 13.12 -5.36 12.79
CA TRP A 129 13.10 -4.03 12.17
C TRP A 129 11.69 -3.44 12.05
N GLY A 130 10.64 -4.24 12.22
CA GLY A 130 9.25 -3.79 12.18
C GLY A 130 8.97 -2.71 13.22
N GLY A 131 8.02 -1.83 12.94
CA GLY A 131 7.60 -0.76 13.82
C GLY A 131 6.96 -1.26 15.13
N PRO A 132 6.55 -0.36 16.03
CA PRO A 132 5.79 -0.71 17.22
C PRO A 132 4.44 -1.33 16.84
N SER A 133 3.87 -2.11 17.77
CA SER A 133 2.54 -2.71 17.63
C SER A 133 1.66 -2.35 18.82
N ALA A 134 0.38 -2.25 18.58
CA ALA A 134 -0.59 -1.87 19.61
C ALA A 134 -1.96 -2.53 19.38
N ILE A 135 -2.76 -2.57 20.44
CA ILE A 135 -4.19 -2.80 20.32
C ILE A 135 -4.89 -1.45 20.52
N PHE A 136 -5.63 -1.06 19.50
CA PHE A 136 -6.50 0.11 19.52
C PHE A 136 -7.90 -0.30 19.89
N ARG A 137 -8.51 0.42 20.84
CA ARG A 137 -9.88 0.19 21.27
C ARG A 137 -10.71 1.44 21.08
N SER A 138 -11.94 1.25 20.62
CA SER A 138 -12.94 2.29 20.39
C SER A 138 -14.24 1.91 21.08
N ASN A 139 -14.98 2.89 21.59
CA ASN A 139 -16.33 2.75 22.14
C ASN A 139 -17.38 3.53 21.33
N ASP A 140 -17.01 3.97 20.14
CA ASP A 140 -17.82 4.78 19.23
C ASP A 140 -17.69 4.32 17.76
N GLN A 141 -17.52 3.01 17.55
CA GLN A 141 -17.41 2.38 16.23
C GLN A 141 -16.21 2.86 15.40
N GLY A 142 -15.12 3.28 16.05
CA GLY A 142 -13.88 3.69 15.39
C GLY A 142 -13.80 5.18 15.03
N LEU A 143 -14.66 6.03 15.59
CA LEU A 143 -14.51 7.48 15.46
C LEU A 143 -13.33 7.99 16.29
N THR A 144 -13.16 7.45 17.50
CA THR A 144 -12.02 7.71 18.38
C THR A 144 -11.40 6.41 18.88
N PHE A 145 -10.12 6.48 19.25
CA PHE A 145 -9.38 5.31 19.72
C PHE A 145 -8.50 5.64 20.92
N GLU A 146 -8.40 4.67 21.81
CA GLU A 146 -7.36 4.59 22.83
C GLU A 146 -6.36 3.49 22.46
N LYS A 147 -5.06 3.75 22.64
CA LYS A 147 -3.96 2.86 22.26
C LYS A 147 -3.37 2.17 23.48
N THR A 148 -3.23 0.85 23.41
CA THR A 148 -2.44 0.03 24.34
C THR A 148 -1.27 -0.59 23.61
N ALA A 149 -0.05 -0.14 23.92
CA ALA A 149 1.17 -0.69 23.31
C ALA A 149 1.37 -2.15 23.73
N MET A 150 1.74 -3.00 22.76
CA MET A 150 2.04 -4.41 23.03
C MET A 150 3.56 -4.65 23.04
N PRO A 151 4.05 -5.57 23.93
CA PRO A 151 5.49 -5.81 24.09
C PRO A 151 6.09 -6.71 23.00
N PHE A 152 5.37 -6.97 21.92
CA PHE A 152 5.79 -7.80 20.78
C PHE A 152 5.35 -7.16 19.46
N LYS A 153 5.92 -7.62 18.35
CA LYS A 153 5.59 -7.17 17.01
C LYS A 153 4.39 -7.94 16.45
N MET A 154 3.58 -7.26 15.65
CA MET A 154 2.47 -7.82 14.87
C MET A 154 2.82 -7.78 13.38
N GLY A 155 2.12 -8.55 12.56
CA GLY A 155 2.45 -8.78 11.17
C GLY A 155 1.23 -8.69 10.24
N GLY A 156 0.55 -7.54 10.25
CA GLY A 156 -0.60 -7.29 9.37
C GLY A 156 -0.27 -7.46 7.88
N ASN A 157 1.02 -7.33 7.49
CA ASN A 157 1.50 -7.60 6.13
C ASN A 157 2.49 -8.79 6.06
N ASP A 158 2.58 -9.60 7.08
CA ASP A 158 3.37 -10.84 7.01
C ASP A 158 2.56 -12.01 6.42
N ASP A 159 3.23 -13.06 5.97
CA ASP A 159 2.58 -14.31 5.61
C ASP A 159 1.72 -14.83 6.77
N GLY A 160 0.60 -15.46 6.46
CA GLY A 160 -0.41 -15.85 7.46
C GLY A 160 -1.31 -14.70 7.95
N ARG A 161 -1.25 -13.51 7.32
CA ARG A 161 -2.15 -12.40 7.61
C ARG A 161 -3.61 -12.67 7.27
N GLY A 162 -3.84 -13.68 6.48
CA GLY A 162 -5.16 -14.17 6.15
C GLY A 162 -5.79 -15.07 7.19
N CYS A 163 -5.06 -15.58 8.17
CA CYS A 163 -5.63 -16.37 9.25
C CYS A 163 -6.49 -15.51 10.17
N GLY A 164 -7.48 -16.09 10.81
CA GLY A 164 -8.11 -15.32 11.85
C GLY A 164 -9.59 -15.54 12.15
N GLU A 165 -10.09 -14.74 13.05
CA GLU A 165 -9.45 -13.60 13.75
C GLU A 165 -8.67 -14.04 15.00
N ARG A 166 -7.51 -13.44 15.21
CA ARG A 166 -6.60 -13.71 16.35
C ARG A 166 -7.03 -12.99 17.62
N LEU A 167 -7.73 -11.88 17.49
CA LEU A 167 -8.34 -11.08 18.56
C LEU A 167 -9.80 -11.46 18.69
N ALA A 168 -10.22 -11.76 19.91
CA ALA A 168 -11.60 -12.16 20.18
C ALA A 168 -12.10 -11.57 21.51
N VAL A 169 -13.37 -11.14 21.52
CA VAL A 169 -14.08 -10.67 22.70
C VAL A 169 -14.97 -11.79 23.23
N ASP A 170 -14.99 -12.00 24.53
CA ASP A 170 -15.86 -12.97 25.19
C ASP A 170 -17.34 -12.59 24.99
N PRO A 171 -18.15 -13.41 24.32
CA PRO A 171 -19.54 -13.10 24.00
C PRO A 171 -20.48 -13.03 25.22
N ASN A 172 -20.05 -13.48 26.38
CA ASN A 172 -20.80 -13.44 27.64
C ASN A 172 -20.29 -12.35 28.58
N LEU A 173 -19.02 -11.93 28.44
CA LEU A 173 -18.38 -10.93 29.30
C LEU A 173 -17.44 -10.02 28.49
N GLY A 174 -17.98 -8.97 27.87
CA GLY A 174 -17.30 -8.10 26.91
C GLY A 174 -16.01 -7.39 27.42
N SER A 175 -15.77 -7.40 28.75
CA SER A 175 -14.50 -6.91 29.31
C SER A 175 -13.34 -7.91 29.16
N VAL A 176 -13.63 -9.17 28.81
CA VAL A 176 -12.63 -10.22 28.62
C VAL A 176 -12.30 -10.37 27.13
N LEU A 177 -11.02 -10.22 26.79
CA LEU A 177 -10.50 -10.43 25.45
C LEU A 177 -9.31 -11.37 25.47
N TYR A 178 -9.12 -12.06 24.36
CA TYR A 178 -7.90 -12.81 24.07
C TYR A 178 -7.29 -12.37 22.76
N PHE A 179 -5.96 -12.38 22.70
CA PHE A 179 -5.18 -12.13 21.48
C PHE A 179 -4.12 -13.21 21.29
N GLY A 180 -4.17 -13.89 20.18
CA GLY A 180 -3.17 -14.86 19.75
C GLY A 180 -2.05 -14.21 19.00
N SER A 181 -0.87 -14.09 19.60
CA SER A 181 0.27 -13.48 18.94
C SER A 181 0.98 -14.44 17.98
N ARG A 182 1.81 -13.85 17.11
CA ARG A 182 2.64 -14.62 16.17
C ARG A 182 3.82 -15.33 16.86
N LYS A 183 4.46 -14.66 17.83
CA LYS A 183 5.75 -15.13 18.42
C LYS A 183 5.81 -15.01 19.94
N ALA A 184 4.73 -14.59 20.60
CA ALA A 184 4.70 -14.31 22.03
C ALA A 184 3.51 -14.97 22.74
N GLY A 185 3.02 -16.10 22.23
CA GLY A 185 1.95 -16.88 22.86
C GLY A 185 0.59 -16.18 22.90
N LEU A 186 -0.23 -16.61 23.86
CA LEU A 186 -1.60 -16.12 24.05
C LEU A 186 -1.63 -15.03 25.10
N TRP A 187 -2.39 -13.96 24.84
CA TRP A 187 -2.56 -12.82 25.75
C TRP A 187 -4.02 -12.63 26.11
N LYS A 188 -4.28 -12.16 27.33
CA LYS A 188 -5.61 -11.94 27.88
C LYS A 188 -5.73 -10.52 28.47
N SER A 189 -6.85 -9.88 28.23
CA SER A 189 -7.32 -8.70 28.93
C SER A 189 -8.58 -9.04 29.73
N THR A 190 -8.80 -8.37 30.84
CA THR A 190 -10.01 -8.45 31.67
C THR A 190 -10.66 -7.08 31.93
N ASP A 191 -10.16 -6.05 31.25
CA ASP A 191 -10.55 -4.65 31.41
C ASP A 191 -10.81 -3.96 30.06
N SER A 192 -11.43 -4.70 29.12
CA SER A 192 -11.77 -4.20 27.78
C SER A 192 -10.56 -3.72 26.98
N GLY A 193 -9.43 -4.45 27.07
CA GLY A 193 -8.22 -4.17 26.30
C GLY A 193 -7.34 -3.05 26.85
N ALA A 194 -7.65 -2.50 28.04
CA ALA A 194 -6.83 -1.45 28.64
C ALA A 194 -5.47 -1.97 29.09
N THR A 195 -5.44 -3.18 29.65
CA THR A 195 -4.20 -3.89 30.01
C THR A 195 -4.23 -5.32 29.53
N TRP A 196 -3.06 -5.90 29.31
CA TRP A 196 -2.89 -7.24 28.79
C TRP A 196 -1.87 -8.03 29.59
N ALA A 197 -2.16 -9.31 29.85
CA ALA A 197 -1.25 -10.23 30.52
C ALA A 197 -1.04 -11.47 29.67
N HIS A 198 0.18 -12.02 29.69
CA HIS A 198 0.51 -13.29 29.07
C HIS A 198 -0.23 -14.45 29.75
N VAL A 199 -0.77 -15.39 28.97
CA VAL A 199 -1.45 -16.58 29.48
C VAL A 199 -0.42 -17.71 29.66
N ASP A 200 0.23 -17.74 30.82
CA ASP A 200 1.34 -18.69 31.09
C ASP A 200 0.94 -20.17 31.04
N SER A 201 -0.35 -20.45 31.22
CA SER A 201 -0.90 -21.82 31.10
C SER A 201 -1.07 -22.30 29.66
N PHE A 202 -1.01 -21.37 28.66
CA PHE A 202 -1.11 -21.75 27.27
C PHE A 202 0.21 -22.45 26.82
N PRO A 203 0.13 -23.64 26.20
CA PRO A 203 1.35 -24.44 25.92
C PRO A 203 2.32 -23.81 24.95
N VAL A 204 1.83 -23.01 23.97
CA VAL A 204 2.66 -22.34 22.95
C VAL A 204 2.95 -20.93 23.42
N LYS A 205 4.12 -20.71 24.02
CA LYS A 205 4.53 -19.43 24.64
C LYS A 205 5.38 -18.55 23.76
N GLU A 206 5.99 -19.14 22.76
CA GLU A 206 6.99 -18.53 21.90
C GLU A 206 6.69 -18.86 20.44
N LYS A 207 7.61 -18.50 19.56
CA LYS A 207 7.62 -18.84 18.15
C LYS A 207 7.47 -20.34 17.92
N VAL A 208 6.55 -20.74 17.06
CA VAL A 208 6.43 -22.13 16.56
C VAL A 208 7.61 -22.46 15.65
N ILE A 209 7.98 -23.74 15.60
CA ILE A 209 9.04 -24.22 14.70
C ILE A 209 8.41 -24.88 13.47
N GLY A 210 8.93 -24.58 12.28
CA GLY A 210 8.48 -25.16 11.01
C GLY A 210 7.62 -24.25 10.17
N VAL A 211 6.65 -24.80 9.45
CA VAL A 211 5.85 -24.08 8.45
C VAL A 211 5.15 -22.83 9.02
N GLY A 212 4.65 -22.93 10.25
CA GLY A 212 3.99 -21.79 10.93
C GLY A 212 4.90 -20.86 11.71
N GLU A 213 6.21 -20.91 11.50
CA GLU A 213 7.24 -20.28 12.33
C GLU A 213 6.99 -18.81 12.69
N ASN A 214 6.49 -18.02 11.74
CA ASN A 214 6.21 -16.62 11.92
C ASN A 214 4.71 -16.30 12.05
N THR A 215 3.86 -17.33 12.18
CA THR A 215 2.39 -17.17 12.21
C THR A 215 1.83 -17.39 13.62
N GLY A 216 2.32 -18.37 14.36
CA GLY A 216 1.91 -18.65 15.73
C GLY A 216 0.43 -19.01 15.85
N ILE A 217 -0.32 -18.30 16.70
CA ILE A 217 -1.74 -18.56 16.91
C ILE A 217 -2.54 -17.99 15.75
N THR A 218 -3.37 -18.81 15.09
CA THR A 218 -4.14 -18.45 13.89
C THR A 218 -5.48 -17.80 14.21
N PHE A 219 -6.16 -18.27 15.26
CA PHE A 219 -7.43 -17.69 15.72
C PHE A 219 -7.68 -18.01 17.20
N VAL A 220 -8.61 -17.25 17.80
CA VAL A 220 -9.24 -17.55 19.11
C VAL A 220 -10.74 -17.46 18.94
N ILE A 221 -11.50 -18.49 19.40
CA ILE A 221 -12.96 -18.50 19.37
C ILE A 221 -13.55 -19.00 20.68
N PHE A 222 -14.73 -18.49 21.04
CA PHE A 222 -15.46 -18.83 22.23
C PHE A 222 -16.70 -19.67 21.93
N ASP A 223 -16.91 -20.74 22.68
CA ASP A 223 -18.19 -21.41 22.74
C ASP A 223 -19.15 -20.66 23.69
N ARG A 224 -19.93 -19.74 23.13
CA ARG A 224 -20.88 -18.91 23.87
C ARG A 224 -21.80 -19.70 24.80
N SER A 225 -22.19 -20.91 24.42
CA SER A 225 -23.13 -21.75 25.20
C SER A 225 -22.53 -22.26 26.50
N SER A 226 -21.19 -22.26 26.62
CA SER A 226 -20.48 -22.73 27.83
C SER A 226 -20.42 -21.69 28.95
N GLY A 227 -21.06 -20.52 28.76
CA GLY A 227 -21.15 -19.44 29.74
C GLY A 227 -22.55 -18.86 29.87
N SER A 228 -22.69 -17.80 30.63
CA SER A 228 -23.92 -17.01 30.74
C SER A 228 -23.58 -15.52 30.78
N LYS A 229 -24.51 -14.66 30.35
CA LYS A 229 -24.30 -13.21 30.33
C LYS A 229 -23.81 -12.69 31.72
N GLY A 230 -22.72 -11.97 31.69
CA GLY A 230 -22.04 -11.43 32.88
C GLY A 230 -21.04 -12.38 33.56
N SER A 231 -20.78 -13.56 32.97
CA SER A 231 -19.79 -14.52 33.46
C SER A 231 -18.89 -14.95 32.30
N ALA A 232 -17.60 -15.11 32.56
CA ALA A 232 -16.63 -15.50 31.52
C ALA A 232 -17.03 -16.84 30.87
N THR A 233 -16.91 -16.90 29.55
CA THR A 233 -17.14 -18.11 28.76
C THR A 233 -16.10 -19.17 29.14
N LYS A 234 -16.58 -20.38 29.48
CA LYS A 234 -15.69 -21.46 29.99
C LYS A 234 -14.89 -22.11 28.87
N THR A 235 -15.54 -22.41 27.74
CA THR A 235 -14.91 -23.15 26.66
C THR A 235 -14.40 -22.19 25.59
N ILE A 236 -13.08 -22.26 25.37
CA ILE A 236 -12.33 -21.42 24.41
C ILE A 236 -11.47 -22.33 23.57
N TYR A 237 -11.39 -22.08 22.27
CA TYR A 237 -10.49 -22.76 21.35
C TYR A 237 -9.47 -21.79 20.78
N ALA A 238 -8.24 -22.26 20.60
CA ALA A 238 -7.16 -21.54 19.93
C ALA A 238 -6.48 -22.44 18.91
N GLY A 239 -6.46 -21.98 17.67
CA GLY A 239 -5.73 -22.59 16.57
C GLY A 239 -4.27 -22.15 16.56
N VAL A 240 -3.36 -23.03 16.18
CA VAL A 240 -1.92 -22.75 16.08
C VAL A 240 -1.40 -23.25 14.74
N ALA A 241 -0.61 -22.46 14.05
CA ALA A 241 0.05 -22.84 12.79
C ALA A 241 1.22 -23.80 13.05
N GLN A 242 0.90 -24.97 13.56
CA GLN A 242 1.87 -26.01 13.92
C GLN A 242 1.35 -27.39 13.49
N ILE A 243 2.17 -28.12 12.77
CA ILE A 243 1.85 -29.52 12.40
C ILE A 243 1.87 -30.40 13.65
N GLY A 244 0.87 -31.25 13.79
CA GLY A 244 0.75 -32.26 14.87
C GLY A 244 0.06 -31.75 16.15
N ALA A 245 0.26 -30.51 16.57
CA ALA A 245 -0.30 -29.93 17.80
C ALA A 245 -0.94 -28.57 17.51
N ALA A 246 -2.01 -28.58 16.73
CA ALA A 246 -2.53 -27.39 16.07
C ALA A 246 -3.79 -26.78 16.73
N LEU A 247 -4.50 -27.49 17.59
CA LEU A 247 -5.73 -27.02 18.18
C LEU A 247 -5.76 -27.26 19.69
N TYR A 248 -5.96 -26.21 20.45
CA TYR A 248 -6.05 -26.23 21.92
C TYR A 248 -7.44 -25.82 22.39
N ARG A 249 -7.87 -26.39 23.52
CA ARG A 249 -9.15 -26.09 24.18
C ARG A 249 -8.91 -25.79 25.65
N SER A 250 -9.52 -24.73 26.15
CA SER A 250 -9.79 -24.51 27.57
C SER A 250 -11.25 -24.82 27.88
N GLN A 251 -11.55 -25.30 29.09
CA GLN A 251 -12.92 -25.53 29.60
C GLN A 251 -13.17 -24.82 30.93
N ASP A 252 -12.24 -23.97 31.35
CA ASP A 252 -12.22 -23.26 32.64
C ASP A 252 -11.88 -21.76 32.47
N ALA A 253 -12.40 -21.15 31.41
CA ALA A 253 -12.20 -19.72 31.06
C ALA A 253 -10.73 -19.34 30.91
N GLY A 254 -9.93 -20.25 30.31
CA GLY A 254 -8.52 -20.01 29.98
C GLY A 254 -7.56 -20.24 31.13
N THR A 255 -8.00 -20.88 32.24
CA THR A 255 -7.13 -21.23 33.36
C THR A 255 -6.18 -22.37 33.00
N THR A 256 -6.69 -23.40 32.29
CA THR A 256 -5.89 -24.51 31.75
C THR A 256 -6.21 -24.73 30.29
N TRP A 257 -5.25 -25.32 29.56
CA TRP A 257 -5.35 -25.59 28.11
C TRP A 257 -4.87 -27.01 27.80
N GLN A 258 -5.58 -27.68 26.92
CA GLN A 258 -5.27 -29.04 26.47
C GLN A 258 -5.42 -29.16 24.95
N LEU A 259 -4.64 -30.00 24.33
CA LEU A 259 -4.84 -30.39 22.93
C LEU A 259 -6.22 -31.01 22.74
N VAL A 260 -6.88 -30.64 21.68
CA VAL A 260 -8.14 -31.31 21.27
C VAL A 260 -7.79 -32.71 20.75
N PRO A 261 -8.45 -33.78 21.28
CA PRO A 261 -8.15 -35.13 20.87
C PRO A 261 -8.43 -35.35 19.36
N ASP A 262 -7.64 -36.19 18.75
CA ASP A 262 -7.78 -36.70 17.37
C ASP A 262 -7.95 -35.61 16.30
N ALA A 263 -7.50 -34.38 16.59
CA ALA A 263 -7.45 -33.31 15.62
C ALA A 263 -6.54 -33.69 14.42
N PRO A 264 -6.83 -33.22 13.19
CA PRO A 264 -5.99 -33.44 12.02
C PRO A 264 -4.53 -33.05 12.30
N LYS A 265 -3.57 -33.93 11.92
CA LYS A 265 -2.16 -33.80 12.33
C LYS A 265 -1.24 -33.28 11.22
N ASP A 266 -1.65 -33.44 9.96
CA ASP A 266 -0.83 -33.08 8.79
C ASP A 266 -1.09 -31.65 8.28
N LEU A 267 -2.11 -31.02 8.80
CA LEU A 267 -2.58 -29.66 8.47
C LEU A 267 -2.78 -28.87 9.77
N PHE A 268 -2.88 -27.56 9.66
CA PHE A 268 -3.25 -26.70 10.79
C PHE A 268 -4.48 -25.82 10.47
N PRO A 269 -5.29 -25.43 11.50
CA PRO A 269 -6.50 -24.71 11.28
C PRO A 269 -6.24 -23.22 10.93
N ASN A 270 -6.94 -22.74 9.92
CA ASN A 270 -6.84 -21.39 9.40
C ASN A 270 -7.98 -20.50 9.89
N HIS A 271 -9.24 -20.95 9.74
CA HIS A 271 -10.45 -20.31 10.26
C HIS A 271 -11.35 -21.31 10.98
N ALA A 272 -12.22 -20.81 11.86
CA ALA A 272 -13.20 -21.63 12.56
C ALA A 272 -14.52 -20.90 12.77
N VAL A 273 -15.64 -21.65 12.73
CA VAL A 273 -16.97 -21.18 13.11
C VAL A 273 -17.66 -22.22 13.99
N ILE A 274 -18.42 -21.77 15.00
CA ILE A 274 -19.15 -22.62 15.94
C ILE A 274 -20.64 -22.49 15.66
N ASP A 275 -21.35 -23.60 15.49
CA ASP A 275 -22.79 -23.60 15.36
C ASP A 275 -23.50 -23.53 16.74
N PRO A 276 -24.78 -23.13 16.79
CA PRO A 276 -25.53 -23.09 18.06
C PRO A 276 -25.67 -24.45 18.76
N GLY A 277 -25.43 -25.55 18.05
CA GLY A 277 -25.39 -26.92 18.57
C GLY A 277 -24.01 -27.37 19.03
N ASN A 278 -23.05 -26.42 19.07
CA ASN A 278 -21.66 -26.59 19.49
C ASN A 278 -20.80 -27.49 18.57
N SER A 279 -21.24 -27.79 17.33
CA SER A 279 -20.31 -28.32 16.34
C SER A 279 -19.42 -27.17 15.85
N ILE A 280 -18.14 -27.49 15.62
CA ILE A 280 -17.18 -26.54 15.12
C ILE A 280 -16.76 -26.94 13.71
N TYR A 281 -16.73 -25.99 12.82
CA TYR A 281 -16.26 -26.17 11.45
C TYR A 281 -14.96 -25.41 11.28
N PHE A 282 -13.97 -26.03 10.66
CA PHE A 282 -12.65 -25.50 10.44
C PHE A 282 -12.26 -25.57 8.98
N SER A 283 -11.62 -24.54 8.46
CA SER A 283 -10.75 -24.68 7.28
C SER A 283 -9.32 -24.98 7.75
N TYR A 284 -8.68 -25.93 7.08
CA TYR A 284 -7.32 -26.38 7.34
C TYR A 284 -6.46 -26.17 6.11
N VAL A 285 -5.18 -25.89 6.33
CA VAL A 285 -4.15 -25.65 5.30
C VAL A 285 -2.82 -26.30 5.69
N ASP A 286 -1.97 -26.57 4.71
CA ASP A 286 -0.59 -27.10 4.89
C ASP A 286 0.46 -25.99 4.99
N ASN A 287 0.12 -24.75 4.59
CA ASN A 287 1.00 -23.60 4.63
C ASN A 287 0.22 -22.35 5.05
N ILE A 288 0.92 -21.35 5.57
CA ILE A 288 0.34 -20.13 6.16
C ILE A 288 -0.31 -19.18 5.14
N GLY A 289 0.03 -19.29 3.86
CA GLY A 289 -0.50 -18.44 2.79
C GLY A 289 -0.16 -16.94 2.91
N PRO A 290 -0.63 -16.14 1.96
CA PRO A 290 -1.61 -16.50 0.91
C PRO A 290 -1.03 -17.29 -0.27
N ASN A 291 0.31 -17.42 -0.37
CA ASN A 291 0.99 -18.22 -1.37
C ASN A 291 1.66 -19.47 -0.76
N GLY A 292 1.91 -20.49 -1.59
CA GLY A 292 2.61 -21.70 -1.17
C GLY A 292 1.71 -22.76 -0.53
N ILE A 293 0.40 -22.56 -0.49
CA ILE A 293 -0.57 -23.55 -0.01
C ILE A 293 -0.79 -24.61 -1.09
N GLN A 294 -0.66 -25.88 -0.73
CA GLN A 294 -0.77 -27.01 -1.67
C GLN A 294 -1.81 -28.03 -1.25
N ASP A 295 -2.17 -28.06 0.02
CA ASP A 295 -3.15 -28.99 0.58
C ASP A 295 -4.04 -28.30 1.62
N GLY A 296 -5.24 -28.87 1.85
CA GLY A 296 -6.19 -28.37 2.83
C GLY A 296 -7.47 -29.18 2.86
N ALA A 297 -8.25 -28.97 3.91
CA ALA A 297 -9.49 -29.68 4.14
C ALA A 297 -10.49 -28.82 4.94
N ILE A 298 -11.76 -29.18 4.87
CA ILE A 298 -12.79 -28.64 5.77
C ILE A 298 -13.19 -29.77 6.72
N TRP A 299 -13.01 -29.50 8.00
CA TRP A 299 -13.32 -30.46 9.05
C TRP A 299 -14.47 -29.98 9.91
N LYS A 300 -15.35 -30.93 10.29
CA LYS A 300 -16.37 -30.77 11.33
C LYS A 300 -15.92 -31.51 12.57
N TYR A 301 -15.94 -30.86 13.73
CA TYR A 301 -15.72 -31.41 15.03
C TYR A 301 -16.98 -31.33 15.89
N GLU A 302 -17.42 -32.46 16.47
CA GLU A 302 -18.53 -32.59 17.41
C GLU A 302 -17.96 -32.80 18.83
N PRO A 303 -17.80 -31.73 19.66
CA PRO A 303 -17.09 -31.82 20.94
C PRO A 303 -17.69 -32.81 21.94
N HIS A 304 -19.01 -32.96 21.94
CA HIS A 304 -19.70 -33.91 22.86
C HIS A 304 -19.44 -35.40 22.55
N LYS A 305 -18.91 -35.67 21.37
CA LYS A 305 -18.60 -37.01 20.89
C LYS A 305 -17.11 -37.24 20.64
N ASP A 306 -16.32 -36.21 20.80
CA ASP A 306 -14.91 -36.13 20.34
C ASP A 306 -14.75 -36.68 18.92
N LYS A 307 -15.68 -36.31 18.02
CA LYS A 307 -15.75 -36.89 16.66
C LYS A 307 -15.38 -35.86 15.61
N TRP A 308 -14.41 -36.22 14.78
CA TRP A 308 -14.02 -35.50 13.58
C TRP A 308 -14.62 -36.10 12.32
N SER A 309 -14.96 -35.25 11.34
CA SER A 309 -15.46 -35.64 10.02
C SER A 309 -14.89 -34.71 8.95
N ASP A 310 -14.20 -35.26 7.95
CA ASP A 310 -13.83 -34.54 6.74
C ASP A 310 -15.09 -34.31 5.90
N ILE A 311 -15.40 -33.02 5.67
CA ILE A 311 -16.55 -32.59 4.89
C ILE A 311 -16.14 -31.77 3.67
N SER A 312 -14.89 -31.85 3.25
CA SER A 312 -14.30 -31.08 2.14
C SER A 312 -15.08 -31.28 0.84
N PRO A 313 -15.46 -30.23 0.11
CA PRO A 313 -16.12 -30.33 -1.20
C PRO A 313 -15.23 -30.91 -2.29
N LEU A 314 -13.94 -30.60 -2.25
CA LEU A 314 -12.89 -31.11 -3.15
C LEU A 314 -11.67 -31.57 -2.33
N LYS A 315 -10.92 -32.52 -2.88
CA LYS A 315 -9.63 -32.91 -2.32
C LYS A 315 -8.51 -32.36 -3.19
N PRO A 316 -7.58 -31.57 -2.62
CA PRO A 316 -6.41 -31.09 -3.34
C PRO A 316 -5.58 -32.24 -3.95
N GLY A 317 -5.05 -32.02 -5.15
CA GLY A 317 -4.18 -33.00 -5.83
C GLY A 317 -4.84 -34.27 -6.33
N VAL A 318 -6.17 -34.40 -6.25
CA VAL A 318 -6.92 -35.57 -6.76
C VAL A 318 -7.51 -35.27 -8.13
N GLY A 319 -7.10 -36.00 -9.17
CA GLY A 319 -7.52 -35.75 -10.55
C GLY A 319 -7.07 -34.37 -11.00
N ASP A 320 -7.96 -33.61 -11.64
CA ASP A 320 -7.71 -32.27 -12.18
C ASP A 320 -8.03 -31.14 -11.18
N THR A 321 -8.12 -31.44 -9.87
CA THR A 321 -8.52 -30.43 -8.87
C THR A 321 -7.45 -29.37 -8.61
N GLY A 322 -6.20 -29.65 -8.93
CA GLY A 322 -5.05 -28.79 -8.65
C GLY A 322 -4.60 -28.87 -7.18
N LYS A 323 -3.55 -28.11 -6.85
CA LYS A 323 -3.06 -27.88 -5.49
C LYS A 323 -3.71 -26.63 -4.93
N PHE A 324 -4.20 -26.68 -3.70
CA PHE A 324 -4.86 -25.56 -3.01
C PHE A 324 -5.15 -25.92 -1.55
N GLY A 325 -5.50 -24.93 -0.74
CA GLY A 325 -6.11 -25.12 0.57
C GLY A 325 -7.49 -24.52 0.68
N TYR A 326 -8.01 -24.46 1.90
CA TYR A 326 -9.26 -23.78 2.20
C TYR A 326 -8.99 -22.53 3.02
N GLY A 327 -9.35 -21.36 2.44
CA GLY A 327 -9.25 -20.04 3.07
C GLY A 327 -10.45 -19.76 3.96
N GLY A 328 -11.31 -18.85 3.50
CA GLY A 328 -12.48 -18.39 4.24
C GLY A 328 -13.50 -19.48 4.54
N LEU A 329 -14.14 -19.35 5.70
CA LEU A 329 -15.25 -20.20 6.14
C LEU A 329 -16.31 -19.34 6.83
N ALA A 330 -17.56 -19.46 6.39
CA ALA A 330 -18.71 -18.75 6.95
C ALA A 330 -19.87 -19.70 7.25
N MET A 331 -20.66 -19.33 8.25
CA MET A 331 -21.90 -20.02 8.62
C MET A 331 -23.03 -18.99 8.70
N ASP A 332 -24.20 -19.37 8.19
CA ASP A 332 -25.43 -18.62 8.41
C ASP A 332 -25.93 -18.85 9.85
N PRO A 333 -25.96 -17.84 10.71
CA PRO A 333 -26.32 -18.02 12.11
C PRO A 333 -27.80 -18.39 12.32
N GLU A 334 -28.67 -18.02 11.40
CA GLU A 334 -30.09 -18.41 11.44
C GLU A 334 -30.34 -19.83 10.89
N HIS A 335 -29.49 -20.28 9.97
CA HIS A 335 -29.53 -21.59 9.35
C HIS A 335 -28.20 -22.33 9.48
N PRO A 336 -27.80 -22.83 10.66
CA PRO A 336 -26.45 -23.33 10.94
C PRO A 336 -25.95 -24.48 10.08
N ASN A 337 -26.87 -25.19 9.37
CA ASN A 337 -26.49 -26.17 8.36
C ASN A 337 -26.05 -25.55 7.03
N THR A 338 -26.16 -24.21 6.89
CA THR A 338 -25.71 -23.45 5.73
C THR A 338 -24.31 -22.94 5.99
N LEU A 339 -23.36 -23.41 5.19
CA LEU A 339 -21.97 -22.99 5.23
C LEU A 339 -21.52 -22.53 3.86
N MET A 340 -20.56 -21.62 3.84
CA MET A 340 -19.81 -21.27 2.64
C MET A 340 -18.31 -21.37 2.93
N ALA A 341 -17.56 -21.81 1.93
CA ALA A 341 -16.12 -21.96 2.01
C ALA A 341 -15.44 -21.53 0.71
N THR A 342 -14.24 -20.98 0.81
CA THR A 342 -13.42 -20.65 -0.35
C THR A 342 -12.21 -21.57 -0.44
N THR A 343 -11.77 -21.88 -1.66
CA THR A 343 -10.39 -22.34 -1.85
C THR A 343 -9.44 -21.16 -1.78
N ILE A 344 -8.17 -21.43 -1.54
CA ILE A 344 -7.09 -20.44 -1.56
C ILE A 344 -5.86 -21.00 -2.26
N ASP A 345 -5.15 -20.12 -2.98
CA ASP A 345 -3.93 -20.44 -3.75
C ASP A 345 -4.15 -21.46 -4.90
N ARG A 346 -5.39 -21.57 -5.37
CA ARG A 346 -5.76 -22.43 -6.49
C ARG A 346 -5.63 -21.68 -7.82
N TRP A 347 -4.43 -21.58 -8.34
CA TRP A 347 -4.16 -20.80 -9.56
C TRP A 347 -4.70 -21.45 -10.84
N ASN A 348 -4.86 -22.76 -10.83
CA ASN A 348 -5.41 -23.50 -11.97
C ASN A 348 -6.41 -24.56 -11.48
N PRO A 349 -7.70 -24.48 -11.85
CA PRO A 349 -8.36 -23.53 -12.78
C PRO A 349 -8.73 -22.18 -12.16
N GLY A 350 -8.47 -21.92 -10.90
CA GLY A 350 -8.77 -20.72 -10.12
C GLY A 350 -9.51 -21.07 -8.84
N ASP A 351 -9.48 -20.12 -7.88
CA ASP A 351 -10.22 -20.26 -6.63
C ASP A 351 -11.73 -20.31 -6.87
N VAL A 352 -12.43 -21.02 -5.99
CA VAL A 352 -13.90 -21.21 -6.07
C VAL A 352 -14.53 -21.09 -4.68
N ILE A 353 -15.81 -20.73 -4.69
CA ILE A 353 -16.67 -20.70 -3.51
C ILE A 353 -17.58 -21.91 -3.53
N PHE A 354 -17.67 -22.59 -2.41
CA PHE A 354 -18.63 -23.67 -2.19
C PHE A 354 -19.70 -23.26 -1.19
N ARG A 355 -20.93 -23.72 -1.42
CA ARG A 355 -22.07 -23.54 -0.53
C ARG A 355 -22.73 -24.87 -0.21
N THR A 356 -23.05 -25.11 1.06
CA THR A 356 -23.88 -26.24 1.52
C THR A 356 -25.04 -25.72 2.35
N THR A 357 -26.18 -26.46 2.34
CA THR A 357 -27.35 -26.20 3.18
C THR A 357 -27.67 -27.40 4.08
N ASN A 358 -26.78 -28.36 4.18
CA ASN A 358 -26.98 -29.62 4.92
C ASN A 358 -25.77 -30.02 5.78
N GLY A 359 -25.03 -29.05 6.28
CA GLY A 359 -23.92 -29.25 7.20
C GLY A 359 -22.70 -29.93 6.56
N GLY A 360 -22.43 -29.65 5.28
CA GLY A 360 -21.28 -30.19 4.55
C GLY A 360 -21.49 -31.59 3.95
N LYS A 361 -22.69 -32.18 4.05
CA LYS A 361 -22.95 -33.48 3.44
C LYS A 361 -22.96 -33.42 1.90
N LYS A 362 -23.34 -32.29 1.34
CA LYS A 362 -23.29 -32.02 -0.10
C LYS A 362 -23.00 -30.53 -0.31
N TRP A 363 -22.08 -30.25 -1.19
CA TRP A 363 -21.67 -28.89 -1.57
C TRP A 363 -22.07 -28.56 -3.00
N LYS A 364 -22.32 -27.30 -3.25
CA LYS A 364 -22.54 -26.73 -4.60
C LYS A 364 -21.34 -25.83 -4.91
N ASP A 365 -20.80 -25.99 -6.09
CA ASP A 365 -19.84 -25.03 -6.66
C ASP A 365 -20.62 -23.79 -7.12
N MET A 366 -20.33 -22.65 -6.52
CA MET A 366 -21.01 -21.40 -6.83
C MET A 366 -20.68 -20.86 -8.21
N ALA A 367 -19.54 -21.23 -8.80
CA ALA A 367 -19.15 -20.80 -10.15
C ALA A 367 -20.16 -21.25 -11.21
N VAL A 368 -20.91 -22.33 -10.97
CA VAL A 368 -21.94 -22.84 -11.90
C VAL A 368 -23.07 -21.83 -12.11
N THR A 369 -23.43 -21.06 -11.09
CA THR A 369 -24.54 -20.09 -11.13
C THR A 369 -24.07 -18.63 -11.10
N ALA A 370 -22.79 -18.37 -10.83
CA ALA A 370 -22.27 -17.03 -10.63
C ALA A 370 -22.21 -16.22 -11.94
N LYS A 371 -22.68 -14.99 -11.86
CA LYS A 371 -22.50 -13.93 -12.87
C LYS A 371 -21.79 -12.75 -12.21
N TYR A 372 -20.57 -12.50 -12.62
CA TYR A 372 -19.76 -11.40 -12.09
C TYR A 372 -19.95 -10.14 -12.92
N ALA A 373 -20.13 -8.99 -12.25
CA ALA A 373 -20.26 -7.69 -12.88
C ALA A 373 -19.65 -6.59 -12.00
N ALA A 374 -18.70 -5.84 -12.56
CA ALA A 374 -18.09 -4.68 -11.93
C ALA A 374 -18.04 -3.48 -12.90
N PRO A 375 -19.21 -2.98 -13.37
CA PRO A 375 -19.24 -1.95 -14.42
C PRO A 375 -18.60 -0.63 -14.00
N GLN A 376 -18.55 -0.35 -12.70
CA GLN A 376 -17.94 0.85 -12.15
C GLN A 376 -16.44 0.71 -11.89
N THR A 377 -15.86 -0.48 -12.11
CA THR A 377 -14.43 -0.78 -11.87
C THR A 377 -13.89 -1.61 -13.03
N PRO A 378 -13.81 -1.04 -14.25
CA PRO A 378 -13.46 -1.80 -15.45
C PRO A 378 -12.05 -2.40 -15.40
N TRP A 379 -11.13 -1.83 -14.64
CA TRP A 379 -9.75 -2.34 -14.54
C TRP A 379 -9.67 -3.75 -13.94
N VAL A 380 -10.61 -4.16 -13.10
CA VAL A 380 -10.63 -5.50 -12.49
C VAL A 380 -10.82 -6.64 -13.50
N TYR A 381 -11.34 -6.34 -14.69
CA TYR A 381 -11.47 -7.29 -15.79
C TYR A 381 -10.19 -7.48 -16.62
N TRP A 382 -9.23 -6.57 -16.52
CA TRP A 382 -8.06 -6.52 -17.39
C TRP A 382 -6.92 -7.42 -16.93
N HIS A 383 -6.86 -7.71 -15.65
CA HIS A 383 -5.88 -8.64 -15.10
C HIS A 383 -6.20 -10.11 -15.41
N ARG A 384 -7.46 -10.42 -15.77
CA ARG A 384 -7.95 -11.81 -15.85
C ARG A 384 -9.07 -11.94 -16.88
N ASP A 385 -9.05 -13.07 -17.61
CA ASP A 385 -10.11 -13.42 -18.56
C ASP A 385 -11.50 -13.61 -17.91
N LYS A 386 -11.56 -13.74 -16.58
CA LYS A 386 -12.79 -13.90 -15.81
C LYS A 386 -12.71 -13.12 -14.49
N PRO A 387 -13.61 -12.17 -14.25
CA PRO A 387 -13.69 -11.48 -12.98
C PRO A 387 -14.15 -12.42 -11.85
N GLY A 388 -13.81 -12.04 -10.61
CA GLY A 388 -14.42 -12.61 -9.43
C GLY A 388 -14.00 -14.00 -9.01
N GLY A 389 -12.76 -14.27 -8.71
CA GLY A 389 -12.42 -15.53 -8.09
C GLY A 389 -11.07 -16.12 -8.42
N LYS A 390 -10.08 -15.28 -8.58
CA LYS A 390 -8.72 -15.78 -8.77
C LYS A 390 -7.76 -14.99 -7.91
N GLY A 391 -7.32 -15.58 -6.82
CA GLY A 391 -6.20 -15.11 -6.03
C GLY A 391 -6.61 -14.64 -4.64
N TRP A 392 -6.07 -15.39 -3.70
CA TRP A 392 -6.10 -15.10 -2.28
C TRP A 392 -7.51 -14.94 -1.69
N MET A 393 -8.46 -15.82 -2.08
CA MET A 393 -9.81 -15.86 -1.50
C MET A 393 -9.75 -16.35 -0.06
N ASN A 394 -9.31 -15.48 0.81
CA ASN A 394 -8.84 -15.78 2.13
C ASN A 394 -9.94 -15.75 3.20
N ASP A 395 -10.91 -14.85 3.06
CA ASP A 395 -12.03 -14.74 3.98
C ASP A 395 -13.36 -14.59 3.24
N ILE A 396 -14.43 -15.13 3.81
CA ILE A 396 -15.80 -15.01 3.34
C ILE A 396 -16.73 -14.87 4.53
N LYS A 397 -17.73 -14.00 4.43
CA LYS A 397 -18.72 -13.82 5.48
C LYS A 397 -20.12 -13.74 4.88
N ILE A 398 -21.09 -14.33 5.58
CA ILE A 398 -22.52 -14.17 5.37
C ILE A 398 -23.00 -13.08 6.33
N ASP A 399 -23.79 -12.11 5.84
CA ASP A 399 -24.41 -11.09 6.69
C ASP A 399 -25.35 -11.78 7.69
N PRO A 400 -25.15 -11.62 9.01
CA PRO A 400 -25.97 -12.30 10.02
C PRO A 400 -27.44 -11.83 10.06
N PHE A 401 -27.78 -10.76 9.35
CA PHE A 401 -29.15 -10.23 9.23
C PHE A 401 -29.76 -10.44 7.84
N ASN A 402 -28.98 -10.99 6.89
CA ASN A 402 -29.44 -11.24 5.53
C ASN A 402 -28.67 -12.40 4.87
N PRO A 403 -29.24 -13.63 4.84
CA PRO A 403 -28.53 -14.79 4.30
C PRO A 403 -28.25 -14.72 2.78
N ASP A 404 -28.89 -13.79 2.07
CA ASP A 404 -28.61 -13.50 0.66
C ASP A 404 -27.34 -12.67 0.44
N LYS A 405 -26.93 -11.92 1.47
CA LYS A 405 -25.76 -11.04 1.38
C LYS A 405 -24.50 -11.78 1.83
N VAL A 406 -23.53 -11.81 0.93
CA VAL A 406 -22.20 -12.42 1.17
C VAL A 406 -21.12 -11.48 0.66
N ILE A 407 -20.03 -11.36 1.40
CA ILE A 407 -18.82 -10.63 0.99
C ILE A 407 -17.61 -11.55 1.19
N TYR A 408 -16.63 -11.50 0.26
CA TYR A 408 -15.34 -12.17 0.41
C TYR A 408 -14.20 -11.28 -0.04
N GLY A 409 -13.03 -11.47 0.61
CA GLY A 409 -11.80 -10.75 0.33
C GLY A 409 -10.94 -11.43 -0.72
N THR A 410 -10.24 -10.64 -1.52
CA THR A 410 -9.25 -11.08 -2.51
C THR A 410 -8.04 -10.15 -2.49
N GLY A 411 -6.98 -10.49 -3.24
CA GLY A 411 -5.84 -9.62 -3.49
C GLY A 411 -6.14 -8.36 -4.32
N GLU A 412 -7.38 -8.14 -4.73
CA GLU A 412 -7.80 -6.97 -5.52
C GLU A 412 -8.85 -6.12 -4.80
N GLY A 413 -9.35 -6.58 -3.65
CA GLY A 413 -10.43 -5.95 -2.90
C GLY A 413 -11.55 -6.93 -2.57
N LEU A 414 -12.75 -6.40 -2.36
CA LEU A 414 -13.93 -7.14 -1.95
C LEU A 414 -14.83 -7.48 -3.14
N TRP A 415 -15.33 -8.72 -3.15
CA TRP A 415 -16.45 -9.15 -4.00
C TRP A 415 -17.64 -9.50 -3.13
N GLY A 416 -18.85 -9.30 -3.63
CA GLY A 416 -20.07 -9.60 -2.87
C GLY A 416 -21.27 -9.96 -3.74
N SER A 417 -22.22 -10.65 -3.12
CA SER A 417 -23.53 -10.99 -3.69
C SER A 417 -24.65 -10.59 -2.74
N ALA A 418 -25.78 -10.19 -3.27
CA ALA A 418 -27.02 -9.92 -2.52
C ALA A 418 -28.15 -10.90 -2.85
N ASN A 419 -27.85 -12.01 -3.55
CA ASN A 419 -28.84 -13.04 -3.91
C ASN A 419 -28.21 -14.43 -3.92
N VAL A 420 -27.33 -14.73 -2.98
CA VAL A 420 -26.55 -15.99 -2.98
C VAL A 420 -27.44 -17.21 -2.80
N THR A 421 -28.59 -17.10 -2.09
CA THR A 421 -29.52 -18.20 -1.86
C THR A 421 -30.25 -18.66 -3.13
N ALA A 422 -30.30 -17.84 -4.20
CA ALA A 422 -30.82 -18.22 -5.51
C ALA A 422 -30.14 -19.48 -6.06
N ALA A 423 -28.86 -19.69 -5.73
CA ALA A 423 -28.15 -20.91 -6.10
C ALA A 423 -28.78 -22.19 -5.51
N ASP A 424 -29.45 -22.12 -4.37
CA ASP A 424 -30.07 -23.29 -3.72
C ASP A 424 -31.14 -23.92 -4.60
N SER A 425 -31.82 -23.11 -5.42
CA SER A 425 -32.78 -23.53 -6.44
C SER A 425 -32.18 -23.60 -7.86
N GLY A 426 -30.85 -23.51 -8.02
CA GLY A 426 -30.20 -23.56 -9.33
C GLY A 426 -30.35 -22.29 -10.17
N LYS A 427 -30.80 -21.18 -9.58
CA LYS A 427 -30.96 -19.91 -10.26
C LYS A 427 -29.62 -19.13 -10.27
N PRO A 428 -29.40 -18.20 -11.24
CA PRO A 428 -28.23 -17.38 -11.28
C PRO A 428 -28.03 -16.51 -10.02
N THR A 429 -26.78 -16.39 -9.55
CA THR A 429 -26.36 -15.44 -8.55
C THR A 429 -25.57 -14.32 -9.19
N THR A 430 -25.71 -13.09 -8.70
CA THR A 430 -24.98 -11.91 -9.18
C THR A 430 -23.94 -11.50 -8.17
N TRP A 431 -22.71 -11.23 -8.65
CA TRP A 431 -21.57 -10.84 -7.84
C TRP A 431 -21.02 -9.50 -8.32
N GLY A 432 -20.93 -8.53 -7.43
CA GLY A 432 -20.40 -7.21 -7.68
C GLY A 432 -19.07 -6.98 -6.96
N PHE A 433 -18.50 -5.78 -7.16
CA PHE A 433 -17.24 -5.35 -6.56
C PHE A 433 -17.47 -4.12 -5.66
N PRO A 434 -17.99 -4.31 -4.42
CA PRO A 434 -18.45 -3.23 -3.54
C PRO A 434 -17.28 -2.59 -2.77
N ASN A 435 -16.45 -1.82 -3.46
CA ASN A 435 -15.26 -1.15 -2.89
C ASN A 435 -15.38 0.38 -2.93
N ASP A 436 -16.58 0.93 -2.89
CA ASP A 436 -16.73 2.39 -2.84
C ASP A 436 -16.23 2.95 -1.51
N GLY A 437 -15.19 3.82 -1.55
CA GLY A 437 -14.49 4.35 -0.38
C GLY A 437 -13.40 3.42 0.20
N LEU A 438 -13.29 2.17 -0.28
CA LEU A 438 -12.16 1.30 0.02
C LEU A 438 -11.11 1.46 -1.08
N GLU A 439 -10.01 2.10 -0.74
CA GLU A 439 -8.87 2.36 -1.63
C GLU A 439 -7.62 1.76 -0.99
N GLU A 440 -7.11 0.70 -1.58
CA GLU A 440 -5.92 0.02 -1.08
C GLU A 440 -4.94 -0.26 -2.20
N THR A 441 -4.28 0.78 -2.66
CA THR A 441 -3.16 0.68 -3.60
C THR A 441 -1.90 1.27 -2.98
N VAL A 442 -0.74 0.80 -3.43
CA VAL A 442 0.58 1.38 -3.10
C VAL A 442 1.08 2.19 -4.29
N PRO A 443 0.65 3.45 -4.46
CA PRO A 443 1.20 4.32 -5.49
C PRO A 443 2.66 4.66 -5.14
N ILE A 444 3.56 4.37 -6.08
CA ILE A 444 5.00 4.61 -5.93
C ILE A 444 5.37 6.02 -6.38
N GLN A 445 4.68 6.51 -7.42
CA GLN A 445 4.86 7.86 -7.95
C GLN A 445 3.59 8.35 -8.62
N VAL A 446 3.37 9.67 -8.55
CA VAL A 446 2.31 10.39 -9.25
C VAL A 446 2.93 11.57 -10.01
N ILE A 447 2.40 11.85 -11.19
CA ILE A 447 2.73 13.05 -11.97
C ILE A 447 1.44 13.76 -12.41
N SER A 448 1.46 15.07 -12.42
CA SER A 448 0.36 15.92 -12.91
C SER A 448 0.88 16.82 -14.04
N PRO A 449 0.81 16.38 -15.31
CA PRO A 449 1.23 17.22 -16.45
C PRO A 449 0.31 18.43 -16.62
N PRO A 450 0.79 19.57 -17.15
CA PRO A 450 -0.02 20.78 -17.31
C PRO A 450 -1.14 20.64 -18.35
N THR A 451 -1.12 19.61 -19.18
CA THR A 451 -2.14 19.30 -20.19
C THR A 451 -2.45 17.80 -20.19
N GLY A 452 -3.63 17.43 -20.68
CA GLY A 452 -4.10 16.05 -20.74
C GLY A 452 -4.78 15.60 -19.45
N ALA A 453 -4.55 14.37 -19.01
CA ALA A 453 -5.13 13.86 -17.76
C ALA A 453 -4.67 14.67 -16.55
N HIS A 454 -5.55 14.79 -15.56
CA HIS A 454 -5.22 15.49 -14.31
C HIS A 454 -4.06 14.83 -13.58
N LEU A 455 -4.01 13.49 -13.61
CA LEU A 455 -3.04 12.72 -12.89
C LEU A 455 -2.68 11.45 -13.66
N LEU A 456 -1.43 11.04 -13.58
CA LEU A 456 -1.00 9.69 -13.92
C LEU A 456 -0.26 9.10 -12.71
N SER A 457 -0.43 7.80 -12.50
CA SER A 457 0.18 7.09 -11.37
C SER A 457 0.90 5.85 -11.81
N VAL A 458 2.00 5.50 -11.14
CA VAL A 458 2.58 4.16 -11.15
C VAL A 458 2.38 3.53 -9.79
N ILE A 459 1.92 2.28 -9.79
CA ILE A 459 1.37 1.60 -8.63
C ILE A 459 2.00 0.22 -8.51
N GLY A 460 2.28 -0.22 -7.29
CA GLY A 460 2.66 -1.59 -6.97
C GLY A 460 1.56 -2.58 -7.38
N ASP A 461 1.94 -3.77 -7.81
CA ASP A 461 1.09 -4.91 -8.16
C ASP A 461 0.11 -4.71 -9.34
N ILE A 462 -0.14 -3.47 -9.78
CA ILE A 462 -1.09 -3.16 -10.86
C ILE A 462 -0.41 -2.46 -12.05
N GLY A 463 0.73 -1.79 -11.83
CA GLY A 463 1.48 -1.06 -12.86
C GLY A 463 1.15 0.42 -12.94
N GLY A 464 -0.10 0.83 -13.01
CA GLY A 464 -0.49 2.24 -12.95
C GLY A 464 -1.67 2.64 -13.82
N PHE A 465 -2.15 3.87 -13.63
CA PHE A 465 -3.36 4.41 -14.25
C PHE A 465 -3.18 5.82 -14.81
N ARG A 466 -4.03 6.14 -15.78
CA ARG A 466 -4.30 7.49 -16.24
C ARG A 466 -5.65 7.95 -15.70
N HIS A 467 -5.66 9.02 -14.89
CA HIS A 467 -6.85 9.57 -14.25
C HIS A 467 -7.31 10.83 -15.00
N GLU A 468 -8.31 10.71 -15.85
CA GLU A 468 -8.94 11.85 -16.53
C GLU A 468 -9.86 12.63 -15.58
N ASP A 469 -10.61 11.88 -14.79
CA ASP A 469 -11.49 12.36 -13.74
C ASP A 469 -11.04 11.69 -12.44
N ILE A 470 -10.57 12.50 -11.49
CA ILE A 470 -10.03 11.99 -10.22
C ILE A 470 -11.13 11.46 -9.27
N ASP A 471 -12.39 11.83 -9.52
CA ASP A 471 -13.56 11.39 -8.78
C ASP A 471 -14.24 10.16 -9.42
N LYS A 472 -13.59 9.53 -10.41
CA LYS A 472 -14.07 8.30 -11.07
C LYS A 472 -12.95 7.29 -11.29
N THR A 473 -13.32 6.03 -11.26
CA THR A 473 -12.41 4.93 -11.60
C THR A 473 -11.89 5.08 -13.04
N PRO A 474 -10.59 4.85 -13.30
CA PRO A 474 -9.99 4.97 -14.62
C PRO A 474 -10.69 4.10 -15.67
N VAL A 475 -11.36 4.73 -16.63
CA VAL A 475 -12.18 4.05 -17.66
C VAL A 475 -11.35 3.24 -18.65
N ASN A 476 -10.08 3.62 -18.86
CA ASN A 476 -9.16 2.96 -19.75
C ASN A 476 -8.41 1.78 -19.10
N GLY A 477 -8.75 1.44 -17.83
CA GLY A 477 -8.05 0.42 -17.06
C GLY A 477 -6.61 0.82 -16.74
N PHE A 478 -5.78 -0.16 -16.39
CA PHE A 478 -4.36 0.05 -16.10
C PHE A 478 -3.51 0.08 -17.37
N PHE A 479 -2.28 0.60 -17.27
CA PHE A 479 -1.36 0.71 -18.39
C PHE A 479 -0.94 -0.63 -18.98
N ILE A 480 -1.00 -0.72 -20.29
CA ILE A 480 -0.50 -1.85 -21.10
C ILE A 480 0.61 -1.39 -22.04
N ASN A 481 1.34 -2.32 -22.69
CA ASN A 481 2.41 -2.07 -23.67
C ASN A 481 3.57 -1.16 -23.18
N PRO A 482 4.44 -1.60 -22.27
CA PRO A 482 4.44 -2.92 -21.65
C PRO A 482 3.44 -3.00 -20.50
N GLN A 483 2.92 -4.18 -20.23
CA GLN A 483 2.25 -4.46 -18.98
C GLN A 483 3.32 -4.67 -17.91
N LEU A 484 3.24 -3.88 -16.83
CA LEU A 484 4.14 -3.98 -15.68
C LEU A 484 3.36 -4.52 -14.49
N ASN A 485 3.96 -5.43 -13.74
CA ASN A 485 3.37 -5.93 -12.51
C ASN A 485 3.36 -4.85 -11.43
N SER A 486 4.45 -4.06 -11.36
CA SER A 486 4.57 -2.89 -10.47
C SER A 486 5.28 -1.78 -11.23
N GLY A 487 4.70 -0.59 -11.26
CA GLY A 487 5.39 0.61 -11.75
C GLY A 487 6.30 1.19 -10.67
N THR A 488 7.52 1.64 -11.03
CA THR A 488 8.51 2.16 -10.07
C THR A 488 8.99 3.57 -10.40
N GLY A 489 8.81 4.03 -11.62
CA GLY A 489 9.18 5.38 -12.04
C GLY A 489 8.40 5.87 -13.24
N MET A 490 8.10 7.17 -13.27
CA MET A 490 7.43 7.87 -14.36
C MET A 490 7.91 9.32 -14.40
N ASP A 491 8.05 9.88 -15.61
CA ASP A 491 8.34 11.30 -15.81
C ASP A 491 7.71 11.79 -17.12
N PHE A 492 7.49 13.10 -17.23
CA PHE A 492 7.00 13.76 -18.44
C PHE A 492 7.92 14.90 -18.88
N ALA A 493 7.96 15.15 -20.19
CA ALA A 493 8.72 16.24 -20.76
C ALA A 493 8.02 17.59 -20.50
N ALA A 494 8.67 18.50 -19.76
CA ALA A 494 8.03 19.72 -19.31
C ALA A 494 7.60 20.67 -20.45
N LEU A 495 8.37 20.71 -21.56
CA LEU A 495 8.07 21.51 -22.76
C LEU A 495 7.25 20.73 -23.81
N ALA A 496 7.03 19.43 -23.60
CA ALA A 496 6.22 18.54 -24.45
C ALA A 496 5.42 17.56 -23.55
N PRO A 497 4.49 18.04 -22.71
CA PRO A 497 3.88 17.25 -21.63
C PRO A 497 3.07 16.03 -22.10
N GLN A 498 2.76 15.93 -23.40
CA GLN A 498 2.17 14.72 -23.99
C GLN A 498 3.18 13.55 -24.07
N VAL A 499 4.49 13.81 -23.93
CA VAL A 499 5.54 12.79 -23.97
C VAL A 499 5.85 12.36 -22.53
N ILE A 500 5.58 11.09 -22.25
CA ILE A 500 5.68 10.50 -20.91
C ILE A 500 6.48 9.19 -21.02
N VAL A 501 7.29 8.91 -20.02
CA VAL A 501 8.07 7.67 -19.90
C VAL A 501 7.77 6.98 -18.59
N ARG A 502 7.84 5.63 -18.54
CA ARG A 502 7.65 4.84 -17.34
C ARG A 502 8.47 3.56 -17.32
N VAL A 503 8.80 3.09 -16.12
CA VAL A 503 9.52 1.84 -15.87
C VAL A 503 8.92 1.09 -14.70
N GLY A 504 9.20 -0.22 -14.60
CA GLY A 504 8.72 -1.04 -13.49
C GLY A 504 9.19 -2.49 -13.58
N TYR A 505 8.61 -3.34 -12.74
CA TYR A 505 8.79 -4.79 -12.81
C TYR A 505 7.86 -5.40 -13.84
N GLY A 506 8.30 -6.45 -14.51
CA GLY A 506 7.53 -7.20 -15.47
C GLY A 506 8.11 -8.61 -15.67
N ASP A 507 7.47 -9.41 -16.53
CA ASP A 507 7.86 -10.80 -16.78
C ASP A 507 9.13 -10.96 -17.66
N GLY A 508 9.67 -9.84 -18.14
CA GLY A 508 10.89 -9.81 -18.97
C GLY A 508 10.74 -10.31 -20.42
N LYS A 509 9.52 -10.67 -20.86
CA LYS A 509 9.26 -11.05 -22.27
C LYS A 509 9.30 -9.86 -23.21
N VAL A 510 9.03 -8.68 -22.70
CA VAL A 510 9.16 -7.39 -23.36
C VAL A 510 9.94 -6.43 -22.49
N PRO A 511 10.57 -5.37 -23.03
CA PRO A 511 11.24 -4.36 -22.20
C PRO A 511 10.32 -3.80 -21.11
N ARG A 512 10.85 -3.73 -19.88
CA ARG A 512 10.11 -3.31 -18.68
C ARG A 512 10.09 -1.80 -18.48
N GLY A 513 10.12 -1.09 -19.59
CA GLY A 513 9.95 0.35 -19.68
C GLY A 513 9.34 0.73 -21.03
N GLY A 514 8.72 1.91 -21.08
CA GLY A 514 8.06 2.38 -22.29
C GLY A 514 7.73 3.86 -22.26
N TYR A 515 7.20 4.34 -23.36
CA TYR A 515 6.87 5.75 -23.58
C TYR A 515 5.48 5.91 -24.19
N SER A 516 4.92 7.06 -23.95
CA SER A 516 3.71 7.60 -24.58
C SER A 516 4.03 8.93 -25.25
N VAL A 517 3.33 9.26 -26.34
CA VAL A 517 3.40 10.56 -27.03
C VAL A 517 2.03 11.25 -27.12
N ASP A 518 1.06 10.72 -26.38
CA ASP A 518 -0.35 11.13 -26.39
C ASP A 518 -0.94 11.25 -24.97
N ASN A 519 -0.16 11.79 -24.03
CA ASN A 519 -0.54 11.96 -22.63
C ASN A 519 -0.92 10.65 -21.89
N GLY A 520 -0.26 9.54 -22.22
CA GLY A 520 -0.49 8.28 -21.56
C GLY A 520 -1.75 7.54 -22.01
N LEU A 521 -2.38 7.93 -23.12
CA LEU A 521 -3.50 7.20 -23.71
C LEU A 521 -3.04 5.88 -24.30
N THR A 522 -1.94 5.91 -25.06
CA THR A 522 -1.31 4.71 -25.60
C THR A 522 0.16 4.64 -25.22
N TRP A 523 0.67 3.44 -25.11
CA TRP A 523 2.04 3.18 -24.71
C TRP A 523 2.76 2.29 -25.72
N LYS A 524 4.07 2.47 -25.84
CA LYS A 524 4.97 1.64 -26.61
C LYS A 524 6.14 1.22 -25.73
N PRO A 525 6.56 -0.06 -25.72
CA PRO A 525 7.77 -0.46 -25.02
C PRO A 525 8.99 0.21 -25.66
N PHE A 526 10.04 0.43 -24.89
CA PHE A 526 11.35 0.73 -25.44
C PHE A 526 11.81 -0.43 -26.35
N ALA A 527 12.71 -0.16 -27.29
CA ALA A 527 13.19 -1.20 -28.20
C ALA A 527 14.02 -2.28 -27.46
N THR A 528 14.82 -1.86 -26.47
CA THR A 528 15.62 -2.72 -25.57
C THR A 528 15.67 -2.13 -24.17
N GLU A 529 16.26 -2.85 -23.23
CA GLU A 529 16.63 -2.32 -21.88
C GLU A 529 18.12 -1.98 -21.82
N PRO A 530 18.56 -1.10 -20.89
CA PRO A 530 19.99 -0.88 -20.62
C PRO A 530 20.72 -2.20 -20.29
N SER A 531 21.98 -2.31 -20.71
CA SER A 531 22.82 -3.44 -20.35
C SER A 531 22.98 -3.51 -18.81
N GLY A 532 22.81 -4.70 -18.21
CA GLY A 532 22.83 -4.84 -16.75
C GLY A 532 21.49 -4.66 -16.07
N SER A 533 20.42 -4.30 -16.76
CA SER A 533 19.06 -4.30 -16.23
C SER A 533 18.59 -5.75 -16.03
N THR A 534 18.77 -6.29 -14.83
CA THR A 534 18.39 -7.69 -14.52
C THR A 534 16.93 -7.81 -14.13
N LYS A 535 16.36 -6.79 -13.48
CA LYS A 535 15.00 -6.78 -12.95
C LYS A 535 14.07 -5.74 -13.60
N GLY A 536 14.59 -4.85 -14.46
CA GLY A 536 13.88 -3.66 -14.88
C GLY A 536 13.82 -2.63 -13.76
N ALA A 537 12.63 -2.08 -13.49
CA ALA A 537 12.39 -1.18 -12.35
C ALA A 537 13.34 0.04 -12.29
N GLY A 538 13.54 0.59 -11.09
CA GLY A 538 14.40 1.76 -10.88
C GLY A 538 13.69 3.06 -11.16
N LYS A 539 14.45 4.09 -11.59
CA LYS A 539 13.95 5.45 -11.82
C LYS A 539 14.22 5.89 -13.26
N ILE A 540 13.35 6.77 -13.76
CA ILE A 540 13.43 7.27 -15.13
C ILE A 540 13.21 8.77 -15.15
N ALA A 541 13.92 9.45 -16.04
CA ALA A 541 13.76 10.87 -16.33
C ALA A 541 13.71 11.11 -17.86
N ILE A 542 13.03 12.18 -18.27
CA ILE A 542 13.00 12.61 -19.66
C ILE A 542 13.36 14.10 -19.75
N SER A 543 14.18 14.47 -20.76
CA SER A 543 14.53 15.88 -20.99
C SER A 543 13.30 16.76 -21.21
N ALA A 544 13.41 18.05 -20.92
CA ALA A 544 12.32 19.01 -21.06
C ALA A 544 11.65 18.96 -22.46
N ASP A 545 12.44 18.74 -23.54
CA ASP A 545 11.96 18.66 -24.93
C ASP A 545 11.48 17.25 -25.37
N GLY A 546 11.55 16.25 -24.46
CA GLY A 546 11.08 14.90 -24.71
C GLY A 546 11.98 14.03 -25.59
N LYS A 547 13.25 14.41 -25.84
CA LYS A 547 14.12 13.71 -26.78
C LYS A 547 15.17 12.82 -26.15
N THR A 548 15.55 13.07 -24.89
CA THR A 548 16.55 12.28 -24.18
C THR A 548 15.89 11.63 -22.96
N VAL A 549 15.99 10.32 -22.85
CA VAL A 549 15.50 9.52 -21.72
C VAL A 549 16.71 9.00 -20.94
N VAL A 550 16.65 9.11 -19.62
CA VAL A 550 17.63 8.51 -18.70
C VAL A 550 16.95 7.48 -17.84
N TRP A 551 17.45 6.26 -17.85
CA TRP A 551 16.96 5.18 -17.00
C TRP A 551 18.07 4.69 -16.08
N THR A 552 17.85 4.78 -14.77
CA THR A 552 18.67 4.14 -13.74
C THR A 552 17.96 2.86 -13.30
N PRO A 553 18.33 1.68 -13.82
CA PRO A 553 17.76 0.41 -13.37
C PRO A 553 18.01 0.17 -11.90
N GLU A 554 17.16 -0.60 -11.25
CA GLU A 554 17.31 -0.91 -9.83
C GLU A 554 18.67 -1.57 -9.53
N GLY A 555 19.41 -0.96 -8.62
CA GLY A 555 20.73 -1.44 -8.20
C GLY A 555 21.87 -1.18 -9.20
N GLY A 556 21.58 -0.59 -10.36
CA GLY A 556 22.53 -0.36 -11.44
C GLY A 556 22.93 1.09 -11.61
N THR A 557 23.67 1.35 -12.69
CA THR A 557 24.12 2.67 -13.14
C THR A 557 23.12 3.28 -14.12
N ALA A 558 23.11 4.62 -14.24
CA ALA A 558 22.26 5.33 -15.19
C ALA A 558 22.73 5.15 -16.65
N TYR A 559 21.76 4.99 -17.56
CA TYR A 559 21.96 4.98 -19.01
C TYR A 559 21.02 5.98 -19.67
N TRP A 560 21.47 6.57 -20.78
CA TRP A 560 20.64 7.47 -21.59
C TRP A 560 20.42 6.94 -23.00
N THR A 561 19.31 7.37 -23.61
CA THR A 561 18.93 7.09 -25.01
C THR A 561 18.29 8.33 -25.63
N ALA A 562 18.46 8.51 -26.95
CA ALA A 562 17.76 9.51 -27.77
C ALA A 562 16.95 8.88 -28.91
N ASP A 563 16.77 7.56 -28.91
CA ASP A 563 16.14 6.80 -29.98
C ASP A 563 15.13 5.75 -29.48
N TRP A 564 14.52 6.04 -28.31
CA TRP A 564 13.52 5.18 -27.65
C TRP A 564 14.04 3.77 -27.31
N GLY A 565 15.32 3.73 -26.87
CA GLY A 565 15.93 2.50 -26.37
C GLY A 565 16.43 1.55 -27.46
N LYS A 566 16.62 2.00 -28.70
CA LYS A 566 17.36 1.20 -29.70
C LYS A 566 18.82 1.09 -29.29
N ASN A 567 19.38 2.18 -28.77
CA ASN A 567 20.72 2.24 -28.20
C ASN A 567 20.68 2.89 -26.82
N TRP A 568 21.34 2.24 -25.86
CA TRP A 568 21.56 2.78 -24.51
C TRP A 568 23.05 3.04 -24.31
N THR A 569 23.38 4.23 -23.86
CA THR A 569 24.75 4.65 -23.56
C THR A 569 24.88 4.90 -22.05
N LEU A 570 25.96 4.40 -21.45
CA LEU A 570 26.27 4.63 -20.06
C LEU A 570 26.46 6.13 -19.78
N CYS A 571 25.83 6.66 -18.75
CA CYS A 571 26.10 8.00 -18.25
C CYS A 571 27.44 7.98 -17.51
N ALA A 572 28.43 8.74 -18.02
CA ALA A 572 29.75 8.80 -17.40
C ALA A 572 29.73 9.64 -16.13
N GLY A 573 30.57 9.34 -15.14
CA GLY A 573 30.80 10.17 -13.96
C GLY A 573 29.69 10.15 -12.89
N ILE A 574 28.68 9.29 -13.03
CA ILE A 574 27.62 9.12 -12.02
C ILE A 574 27.77 7.76 -11.32
N PRO A 575 27.78 7.73 -9.97
CA PRO A 575 27.76 6.48 -9.21
C PRO A 575 26.49 5.64 -9.45
N GLU A 576 26.60 4.35 -9.17
CA GLU A 576 25.44 3.43 -9.19
C GLU A 576 24.34 3.85 -8.20
N LYS A 577 23.11 3.44 -8.48
CA LYS A 577 21.91 3.62 -7.63
C LYS A 577 21.44 5.07 -7.45
N LEU A 578 22.10 6.05 -8.07
CA LEU A 578 21.66 7.43 -7.96
C LEU A 578 20.52 7.74 -8.92
N THR A 579 19.52 8.44 -8.41
CA THR A 579 18.40 8.95 -9.23
C THR A 579 18.85 10.14 -10.04
N VAL A 580 18.51 10.15 -11.33
CA VAL A 580 18.70 11.28 -12.23
C VAL A 580 17.36 11.97 -12.45
N VAL A 581 17.35 13.31 -12.44
CA VAL A 581 16.21 14.15 -12.79
C VAL A 581 16.61 15.16 -13.86
N SER A 582 15.66 15.58 -14.71
CA SER A 582 15.88 16.57 -15.77
C SER A 582 15.54 17.98 -15.30
N ASP A 583 16.29 18.97 -15.76
CA ASP A 583 15.84 20.36 -15.71
C ASP A 583 14.52 20.52 -16.47
N ARG A 584 13.61 21.38 -15.99
CA ARG A 584 12.28 21.52 -16.57
C ARG A 584 12.22 22.52 -17.74
N ILE A 585 13.30 23.24 -18.03
CA ILE A 585 13.44 24.22 -19.12
C ILE A 585 14.55 23.84 -20.08
N ASN A 586 15.75 23.53 -19.56
CA ASN A 586 16.92 23.23 -20.41
C ASN A 586 17.02 21.74 -20.70
N PRO A 587 16.78 21.31 -21.97
CA PRO A 587 16.77 19.89 -22.32
C PRO A 587 18.17 19.21 -22.27
N SER A 588 19.24 19.99 -22.13
CA SER A 588 20.59 19.44 -22.03
C SER A 588 21.04 19.20 -20.57
N ARG A 589 20.26 19.69 -19.59
CA ARG A 589 20.61 19.60 -18.18
C ARG A 589 19.92 18.45 -17.47
N PHE A 590 20.73 17.74 -16.70
CA PHE A 590 20.26 16.72 -15.77
C PHE A 590 21.00 16.82 -14.45
N TYR A 591 20.35 16.46 -13.36
CA TYR A 591 20.87 16.58 -12.01
C TYR A 591 20.80 15.23 -11.28
N SER A 592 21.72 15.04 -10.34
CA SER A 592 21.71 13.95 -9.40
C SER A 592 22.33 14.38 -8.08
N PHE A 593 22.00 13.68 -7.00
CA PHE A 593 22.55 13.94 -5.69
C PHE A 593 22.92 12.64 -4.99
N ASN A 594 24.13 12.58 -4.43
CA ASN A 594 24.58 11.43 -3.65
C ASN A 594 24.36 11.72 -2.15
N PRO A 595 23.37 11.08 -1.50
CA PRO A 595 23.05 11.34 -0.10
C PRO A 595 24.13 10.85 0.88
N GLU A 596 24.95 9.88 0.49
CA GLU A 596 26.03 9.34 1.33
C GLU A 596 27.22 10.29 1.42
N THR A 597 27.56 10.95 0.31
CA THR A 597 28.71 11.86 0.22
C THR A 597 28.34 13.34 0.28
N GLY A 598 27.07 13.69 0.08
CA GLY A 598 26.61 15.08 -0.04
C GLY A 598 26.93 15.72 -1.40
N GLN A 599 27.42 14.96 -2.37
CA GLN A 599 27.83 15.50 -3.68
C GLN A 599 26.62 15.75 -4.58
N PHE A 600 26.53 16.96 -5.11
CA PHE A 600 25.62 17.33 -6.18
C PHE A 600 26.33 17.18 -7.53
N LEU A 601 25.68 16.52 -8.48
CA LEU A 601 26.21 16.24 -9.81
C LEU A 601 25.29 16.85 -10.88
N GLU A 602 25.89 17.44 -11.92
CA GLU A 602 25.21 18.02 -13.07
C GLU A 602 25.78 17.45 -14.37
N SER A 603 24.90 17.25 -15.34
CA SER A 603 25.22 17.03 -16.74
C SER A 603 24.72 18.22 -17.57
N LEU A 604 25.55 18.69 -18.53
CA LEU A 604 25.23 19.76 -19.48
C LEU A 604 25.12 19.25 -20.93
N ASP A 605 25.30 17.97 -21.14
CA ASP A 605 25.44 17.30 -22.43
C ASP A 605 24.41 16.18 -22.66
N LYS A 606 23.16 16.38 -22.16
CA LYS A 606 22.05 15.45 -22.29
C LYS A 606 22.29 14.13 -21.60
N ALA A 607 22.84 14.19 -20.38
CA ALA A 607 23.16 13.07 -19.51
C ALA A 607 24.32 12.18 -20.01
N ALA A 608 25.09 12.58 -21.00
CA ALA A 608 26.24 11.80 -21.45
C ALA A 608 27.34 11.73 -20.40
N ALA A 609 27.61 12.84 -19.68
CA ALA A 609 28.56 12.86 -18.58
C ALA A 609 28.07 13.75 -17.44
N PHE A 610 28.34 13.31 -16.21
CA PHE A 610 28.07 14.03 -14.98
C PHE A 610 29.37 14.47 -14.31
N ALA A 611 29.36 15.68 -13.76
CA ALA A 611 30.48 16.24 -12.97
C ALA A 611 29.95 16.80 -11.65
N THR A 612 30.78 16.74 -10.61
CA THR A 612 30.51 17.42 -9.33
C THR A 612 30.48 18.91 -9.55
N ARG A 613 29.43 19.58 -9.05
CA ARG A 613 29.20 21.00 -9.30
C ARG A 613 29.67 21.92 -8.17
N THR A 614 29.60 21.42 -6.96
CA THR A 614 29.97 22.17 -5.74
C THR A 614 30.66 21.28 -4.73
N GLU A 615 31.23 21.88 -3.70
CA GLU A 615 31.68 21.12 -2.52
C GLU A 615 30.53 20.33 -1.92
N PRO A 616 30.80 19.19 -1.27
CA PRO A 616 29.77 18.37 -0.67
C PRO A 616 28.89 19.15 0.32
N LEU A 617 27.59 19.07 0.16
CA LEU A 617 26.64 19.65 1.12
C LEU A 617 26.74 18.93 2.46
N ALA A 618 26.65 19.70 3.55
CA ALA A 618 26.79 19.20 4.92
C ALA A 618 25.54 18.39 5.34
N THR A 619 25.32 17.26 4.68
CA THR A 619 24.25 16.29 5.01
C THR A 619 24.81 14.88 4.89
N LYS A 620 24.20 13.94 5.65
CA LYS A 620 24.45 12.49 5.54
C LYS A 620 23.13 11.76 5.69
N GLY A 621 22.91 10.81 4.82
CA GLY A 621 21.69 9.99 4.84
C GLY A 621 21.73 8.90 3.78
N ASN A 622 20.69 8.11 3.73
CA ASN A 622 20.52 7.02 2.76
C ASN A 622 19.45 7.33 1.70
N TYR A 623 18.90 8.53 1.73
CA TYR A 623 17.91 8.99 0.74
C TYR A 623 18.14 10.46 0.37
N ALA A 624 17.73 10.81 -0.85
CA ALA A 624 17.58 12.18 -1.29
C ALA A 624 16.43 12.29 -2.30
N ILE A 625 15.77 13.44 -2.31
CA ILE A 625 14.87 13.88 -3.37
C ILE A 625 15.47 15.15 -4.00
N VAL A 626 15.61 15.17 -5.33
CA VAL A 626 15.98 16.35 -6.11
C VAL A 626 14.78 16.76 -6.93
N ALA A 627 14.31 17.98 -6.79
CA ALA A 627 13.07 18.47 -7.40
C ALA A 627 13.34 19.80 -8.15
N PRO A 628 13.58 19.75 -9.47
CA PRO A 628 13.70 20.94 -10.31
C PRO A 628 12.38 21.68 -10.43
N VAL A 629 12.40 23.02 -10.25
CA VAL A 629 11.20 23.86 -10.26
C VAL A 629 10.67 24.04 -11.70
N PRO A 630 9.38 23.78 -11.95
CA PRO A 630 8.80 24.02 -13.25
C PRO A 630 8.86 25.50 -13.65
N GLY A 631 9.24 25.78 -14.92
CA GLY A 631 9.28 27.13 -15.45
C GLY A 631 10.55 27.95 -15.14
N LEU A 632 11.47 27.41 -14.31
CA LEU A 632 12.71 28.09 -13.90
C LEU A 632 13.92 27.21 -14.18
N GLU A 633 14.78 27.63 -15.12
CA GLU A 633 16.03 26.91 -15.42
C GLU A 633 16.99 27.00 -14.25
N GLY A 634 17.51 25.85 -13.79
CA GLY A 634 18.52 25.78 -12.74
C GLY A 634 18.01 26.04 -11.33
N ASP A 635 16.71 26.23 -11.17
CA ASP A 635 16.07 26.34 -9.85
C ASP A 635 15.68 24.95 -9.36
N LEU A 636 16.15 24.54 -8.19
CA LEU A 636 15.91 23.20 -7.66
C LEU A 636 15.98 23.13 -6.13
N TRP A 637 15.17 22.23 -5.58
CA TRP A 637 15.14 21.89 -4.17
C TRP A 637 15.70 20.48 -3.94
N ILE A 638 16.38 20.29 -2.80
CA ILE A 638 16.90 18.99 -2.37
C ILE A 638 16.47 18.73 -0.94
N GLY A 639 15.78 17.62 -0.72
CA GLY A 639 15.59 17.04 0.61
C GLY A 639 16.57 15.88 0.78
N ALA A 640 17.49 15.95 1.75
CA ALA A 640 18.48 14.90 1.97
C ALA A 640 18.84 14.78 3.46
N GLY A 641 18.79 13.57 4.00
CA GLY A 641 18.96 13.34 5.43
C GLY A 641 17.96 14.18 6.23
N HIS A 642 18.47 14.99 7.17
CA HIS A 642 17.63 15.89 7.99
C HIS A 642 17.68 17.36 7.53
N LYS A 643 18.00 17.61 6.25
CA LYS A 643 18.16 18.97 5.72
C LYS A 643 17.41 19.18 4.41
N VAL A 644 17.08 20.44 4.15
CA VAL A 644 16.49 20.92 2.90
C VAL A 644 17.38 22.02 2.35
N PHE A 645 17.71 21.92 1.05
CA PHE A 645 18.54 22.87 0.34
C PHE A 645 17.80 23.44 -0.87
N HIS A 646 18.09 24.67 -1.22
CA HIS A 646 17.59 25.35 -2.40
C HIS A 646 18.72 25.97 -3.19
N SER A 647 18.67 25.87 -4.51
CA SER A 647 19.59 26.52 -5.45
C SER A 647 18.82 27.15 -6.58
N THR A 648 19.18 28.37 -6.98
CA THR A 648 18.63 29.08 -8.15
C THR A 648 19.63 29.22 -9.30
N ASP A 649 20.81 28.60 -9.18
CA ASP A 649 21.93 28.75 -10.10
C ASP A 649 22.50 27.39 -10.59
N SER A 650 21.62 26.39 -10.73
CA SER A 650 21.96 25.04 -11.17
C SER A 650 22.93 24.31 -10.24
N GLY A 651 22.81 24.55 -8.93
CA GLY A 651 23.64 23.90 -7.92
C GLY A 651 25.05 24.45 -7.78
N VAL A 652 25.35 25.67 -8.26
CA VAL A 652 26.58 26.35 -7.99
C VAL A 652 26.64 26.82 -6.54
N THR A 653 25.54 27.37 -6.05
CA THR A 653 25.33 27.73 -4.64
C THR A 653 24.08 27.12 -4.07
N PHE A 654 24.10 26.80 -2.78
CA PHE A 654 22.94 26.31 -2.04
C PHE A 654 22.72 27.10 -0.77
N VAL A 655 21.47 27.40 -0.47
CA VAL A 655 21.03 27.87 0.85
C VAL A 655 20.26 26.75 1.55
N THR A 656 20.27 26.77 2.88
CA THR A 656 19.54 25.76 3.69
C THR A 656 18.24 26.36 4.19
N LEU A 657 17.15 25.61 4.10
CA LEU A 657 15.90 25.92 4.77
C LEU A 657 15.95 25.38 6.20
N ASP A 658 16.42 26.21 7.12
CA ASP A 658 16.53 25.84 8.53
C ASP A 658 15.17 25.71 9.21
N GLY A 659 15.00 24.64 10.02
CA GLY A 659 13.76 24.37 10.75
C GLY A 659 12.75 23.50 9.98
N MET A 660 13.05 23.17 8.71
CA MET A 660 12.37 22.09 7.97
C MET A 660 13.31 20.89 7.86
N THR A 661 12.87 19.72 8.26
CA THR A 661 13.69 18.50 8.30
C THR A 661 12.91 17.30 7.76
N ASP A 662 13.61 16.19 7.52
CA ASP A 662 12.99 14.91 7.14
C ASP A 662 12.04 15.01 5.94
N VAL A 663 12.44 15.81 4.94
CA VAL A 663 11.66 15.98 3.73
C VAL A 663 11.95 14.83 2.77
N TYR A 664 10.93 14.02 2.51
CA TYR A 664 11.02 12.82 1.66
C TYR A 664 10.38 13.01 0.29
N THR A 665 9.47 13.98 0.17
CA THR A 665 8.76 14.27 -1.07
C THR A 665 8.65 15.78 -1.26
N ILE A 666 8.90 16.23 -2.50
CA ILE A 666 8.79 17.63 -2.94
C ILE A 666 8.00 17.64 -4.25
N GLY A 667 7.00 18.47 -4.37
CA GLY A 667 6.19 18.64 -5.56
C GLY A 667 5.83 20.11 -5.80
N PHE A 668 5.41 20.42 -7.02
CA PHE A 668 5.05 21.78 -7.43
C PHE A 668 3.64 21.80 -8.01
N GLY A 669 2.93 22.90 -7.79
CA GLY A 669 1.58 23.11 -8.27
C GLY A 669 1.37 24.50 -8.88
N HIS A 670 0.12 24.80 -9.25
CA HIS A 670 -0.26 26.09 -9.81
C HIS A 670 0.12 27.24 -8.86
N PRO A 671 0.69 28.34 -9.37
CA PRO A 671 0.97 29.53 -8.57
C PRO A 671 -0.28 30.06 -7.85
N ALA A 672 -0.09 30.73 -6.72
CA ALA A 672 -1.15 31.50 -6.09
C ALA A 672 -1.70 32.60 -7.04
N PRO A 673 -2.94 33.07 -6.86
CA PRO A 673 -3.57 34.04 -7.80
C PRO A 673 -2.74 35.28 -8.10
N ASP A 674 -1.97 35.76 -7.14
CA ASP A 674 -1.13 36.95 -7.24
C ASP A 674 0.37 36.65 -7.33
N SER A 675 0.74 35.41 -7.64
CA SER A 675 2.12 34.92 -7.71
C SER A 675 2.44 34.34 -9.09
N ASN A 676 3.70 34.49 -9.52
CA ASN A 676 4.26 33.80 -10.68
C ASN A 676 5.13 32.60 -10.27
N THR A 677 5.29 32.36 -8.98
CA THR A 677 6.11 31.27 -8.43
C THR A 677 5.23 30.05 -8.22
N ALA A 678 5.66 28.89 -8.72
CA ALA A 678 4.94 27.65 -8.50
C ALA A 678 4.77 27.38 -6.99
N ALA A 679 3.58 26.98 -6.58
CA ALA A 679 3.36 26.53 -5.21
C ALA A 679 4.23 25.30 -4.93
N ILE A 680 4.95 25.32 -3.81
CA ILE A 680 5.84 24.24 -3.37
C ILE A 680 5.10 23.42 -2.32
N TYR A 681 5.10 22.10 -2.48
CA TYR A 681 4.57 21.17 -1.49
C TYR A 681 5.67 20.24 -0.97
N MET A 682 5.74 20.07 0.35
CA MET A 682 6.70 19.17 1.00
C MET A 682 6.03 18.34 2.08
N ASN A 683 6.37 17.05 2.15
CA ASN A 683 6.12 16.23 3.33
C ASN A 683 7.40 16.17 4.15
N GLY A 684 7.32 16.56 5.42
CA GLY A 684 8.47 16.62 6.30
C GLY A 684 8.09 17.06 7.71
N THR A 685 9.07 17.56 8.44
CA THR A 685 8.91 18.07 9.80
C THR A 685 9.32 19.53 9.85
N ALA A 686 8.38 20.43 10.18
CA ALA A 686 8.63 21.86 10.36
C ALA A 686 8.46 22.24 11.82
N ALA A 687 9.49 22.84 12.44
CA ALA A 687 9.51 23.20 13.86
C ALA A 687 8.98 22.06 14.77
N ASN A 688 9.42 20.83 14.55
CA ASN A 688 9.02 19.59 15.25
C ASN A 688 7.58 19.10 15.01
N ILE A 689 6.85 19.67 14.06
CA ILE A 689 5.54 19.17 13.64
C ILE A 689 5.68 18.43 12.32
N GLU A 690 5.36 17.15 12.31
CA GLU A 690 5.26 16.36 11.09
C GLU A 690 4.00 16.76 10.31
N GLY A 691 4.11 16.88 8.96
CA GLY A 691 2.96 17.22 8.14
C GLY A 691 3.26 17.41 6.67
N THR A 692 2.24 17.85 5.96
CA THR A 692 2.29 18.31 4.58
C THR A 692 2.24 19.83 4.58
N PHE A 693 3.22 20.46 3.97
CA PHE A 693 3.40 21.92 3.98
C PHE A 693 3.33 22.48 2.58
N ARG A 694 2.81 23.71 2.45
CA ARG A 694 2.78 24.49 1.21
C ARG A 694 3.43 25.85 1.40
N SER A 695 4.20 26.27 0.40
CA SER A 695 4.69 27.64 0.25
C SER A 695 4.26 28.19 -1.11
N ASP A 696 3.82 29.46 -1.16
CA ASP A 696 3.33 30.14 -2.35
C ASP A 696 4.27 31.25 -2.84
N ASP A 697 5.43 31.43 -2.19
CA ASP A 697 6.35 32.55 -2.34
C ASP A 697 7.85 32.13 -2.45
N GLY A 698 8.07 30.90 -2.94
CA GLY A 698 9.45 30.38 -3.12
C GLY A 698 10.13 29.97 -1.84
N GLY A 699 9.37 29.59 -0.81
CA GLY A 699 9.88 29.05 0.45
C GLY A 699 10.08 30.09 1.55
N GLN A 700 9.59 31.32 1.37
CA GLN A 700 9.70 32.36 2.38
C GLN A 700 8.70 32.10 3.53
N ASP A 701 7.43 31.86 3.20
CA ASP A 701 6.40 31.53 4.17
C ASP A 701 5.81 30.14 3.89
N TRP A 702 5.45 29.43 4.96
CA TRP A 702 4.89 28.08 4.90
C TRP A 702 3.59 27.97 5.67
N VAL A 703 2.65 27.20 5.13
CA VAL A 703 1.41 26.80 5.79
C VAL A 703 1.33 25.28 5.86
N ARG A 704 0.72 24.75 6.91
CA ARG A 704 0.39 23.34 7.03
C ARG A 704 -0.96 23.07 6.38
N VAL A 705 -1.05 22.07 5.49
CA VAL A 705 -2.26 21.75 4.73
C VAL A 705 -2.95 20.47 5.19
N ASP A 706 -2.28 19.60 5.96
CA ASP A 706 -2.91 18.46 6.63
C ASP A 706 -3.35 18.83 8.06
N ASP A 707 -4.08 17.94 8.70
CA ASP A 707 -4.56 18.07 10.06
C ASP A 707 -4.41 16.73 10.84
N PRO A 708 -4.68 16.70 12.16
CA PRO A 708 -4.52 15.47 12.95
C PRO A 708 -5.42 14.29 12.54
N GLN A 709 -6.45 14.50 11.73
CA GLN A 709 -7.34 13.43 11.24
C GLN A 709 -6.96 12.94 9.84
N HIS A 710 -6.14 13.71 9.10
CA HIS A 710 -5.80 13.48 7.69
C HIS A 710 -4.28 13.51 7.49
N GLN A 711 -3.59 12.50 8.02
CA GLN A 711 -2.13 12.37 7.92
C GLN A 711 -1.68 11.26 6.96
N PHE A 712 -2.49 10.23 6.70
CA PHE A 712 -2.34 9.21 5.66
C PHE A 712 -1.03 8.41 5.66
N GLY A 713 -0.39 8.22 6.80
CA GLY A 713 0.80 7.39 6.97
C GLY A 713 2.02 7.84 6.15
N TRP A 714 2.69 6.88 5.57
CA TRP A 714 3.83 7.10 4.68
C TRP A 714 3.39 7.68 3.33
N LYS A 715 4.12 8.67 2.80
CA LYS A 715 3.90 9.25 1.49
C LYS A 715 5.11 8.96 0.59
N ASN A 716 4.89 8.23 -0.50
CA ASN A 716 5.93 7.85 -1.47
C ASN A 716 6.24 8.98 -2.45
N ALA A 717 5.24 9.80 -2.78
CA ALA A 717 5.39 10.95 -3.68
C ALA A 717 4.32 12.01 -3.40
N ILE A 718 4.58 13.24 -3.86
CA ILE A 718 3.67 14.38 -3.84
C ILE A 718 3.73 15.10 -5.19
N ALA A 719 2.58 15.56 -5.68
CA ALA A 719 2.50 16.43 -6.84
C ALA A 719 1.41 17.49 -6.62
N GLY A 720 1.70 18.75 -6.86
CA GLY A 720 0.65 19.78 -6.98
C GLY A 720 0.00 19.74 -8.36
N ASP A 721 -1.27 20.08 -8.46
CA ASP A 721 -1.93 20.25 -9.77
C ASP A 721 -1.47 21.56 -10.43
N PRO A 722 -0.87 21.52 -11.63
CA PRO A 722 -0.38 22.75 -12.30
C PRO A 722 -1.51 23.60 -12.92
N ARG A 723 -2.76 23.15 -12.86
CA ARG A 723 -3.94 23.83 -13.41
C ARG A 723 -4.87 24.36 -12.34
N VAL A 724 -4.77 23.83 -11.11
CA VAL A 724 -5.69 24.11 -10.02
C VAL A 724 -4.89 24.53 -8.80
N TYR A 725 -4.89 25.83 -8.50
CA TYR A 725 -4.19 26.34 -7.32
C TYR A 725 -4.67 25.64 -6.03
N GLY A 726 -3.75 25.28 -5.18
CA GLY A 726 -4.04 24.66 -3.90
C GLY A 726 -4.29 23.15 -3.95
N ARG A 727 -4.58 22.56 -5.12
CA ARG A 727 -4.77 21.11 -5.21
C ARG A 727 -3.44 20.36 -5.15
N VAL A 728 -3.37 19.34 -4.30
CA VAL A 728 -2.19 18.49 -4.11
C VAL A 728 -2.59 17.03 -4.09
N TYR A 729 -1.77 16.17 -4.71
CA TYR A 729 -1.91 14.71 -4.75
C TYR A 729 -0.83 14.06 -3.89
N LEU A 730 -1.23 13.12 -3.04
CA LEU A 730 -0.35 12.33 -2.18
C LEU A 730 -0.41 10.86 -2.61
N ALA A 731 0.72 10.29 -2.97
CA ALA A 731 0.89 8.86 -3.17
C ALA A 731 1.23 8.22 -1.82
N THR A 732 0.35 7.41 -1.26
CA THR A 732 0.54 6.85 0.08
C THR A 732 1.21 5.47 0.07
N GLY A 733 1.56 4.95 1.24
CA GLY A 733 2.18 3.62 1.39
C GLY A 733 1.21 2.43 1.36
N GLY A 734 -0.07 2.65 1.05
CA GLY A 734 -1.09 1.58 1.04
C GLY A 734 -2.52 2.09 1.04
N ARG A 735 -2.72 3.37 1.37
CA ARG A 735 -4.04 4.01 1.48
C ARG A 735 -4.51 4.63 0.15
N GLY A 736 -3.93 4.21 -0.98
CA GLY A 736 -4.25 4.75 -2.30
C GLY A 736 -3.68 6.14 -2.54
N ILE A 737 -4.24 6.84 -3.53
CA ILE A 737 -3.89 8.22 -3.85
C ILE A 737 -4.92 9.14 -3.19
N ILE A 738 -4.44 10.08 -2.42
CA ILE A 738 -5.27 11.11 -1.77
C ILE A 738 -5.06 12.44 -2.49
N TYR A 739 -6.11 13.25 -2.64
CA TYR A 739 -5.95 14.64 -3.02
C TYR A 739 -6.58 15.57 -1.99
N GLY A 740 -5.94 16.70 -1.83
CA GLY A 740 -6.42 17.79 -0.96
C GLY A 740 -6.56 19.08 -1.72
N GLU A 741 -7.54 19.89 -1.34
CA GLU A 741 -7.77 21.23 -1.89
C GLU A 741 -8.39 22.15 -0.84
N PRO A 742 -8.17 23.50 -0.93
CA PRO A 742 -8.85 24.46 -0.08
C PRO A 742 -10.38 24.35 -0.19
N PRO A 743 -11.15 24.61 0.89
CA PRO A 743 -12.60 24.43 0.91
C PRO A 743 -13.38 25.30 -0.08
N ASP A 744 -12.83 26.47 -0.43
CA ASP A 744 -13.53 27.50 -1.21
C ASP A 744 -13.37 27.32 -2.73
N MET A 745 -12.76 26.23 -3.16
CA MET A 745 -12.64 25.86 -4.58
C MET A 745 -13.84 25.02 -5.01
N GLN A 746 -14.90 25.67 -5.51
CA GLN A 746 -16.04 25.05 -6.20
C GLN A 746 -16.00 25.33 -7.71
#